data_5add65e81d90c17b62b771147f81f8b3
#
_entry.id   5add65e81d90c17b62b771147f81f8b3
#
_cell.length_a   1.000
_cell.length_b   1.000
_cell.length_c   1.000
_cell.angle_alpha   90.00
_cell.angle_beta   90.00
_cell.angle_gamma   90.00
#
_symmetry.space_group_name_H-M   'P 1'
#
loop_
_entity.id
_entity.type
_entity.pdbx_description
1 polymer ?
#
loop_
_entity_poly.entity_id
_entity_poly.type
_entity_poly.pdbx_seq_one_letter_code
_entity_poly.pdbx_strand_id
1 'polypeptide(L)'
;MKDTLKLFVALLVFTLATPPQLAFAAVKAGSTCTKLNSTTTVGGYKFTCIKSGKKLVWSKGVKVVVANPTPTPTPTPTPNQPQPTQTPGADRPVLHGSCSVMGNGGGTVLGEDVSCTKMPNGDLQWELRNQTPTPSKTPTPSPQPTPTPEPDENIPPTEVASTYAVLPDTSNARVTASLTPSGYLAAFGFASTLGSTIFDHPSGLASNGVNLLLADRGNNRILVWNTAPTSSSTAPDFVLCQASTTGTGSGAGLNQCNWPSDAIITSTGKLLVADTDNNRILIWNTMPTTTGQSASYAIDLGTDAWPWGVWSNGTKVIASATGKSQLRIWNTFPTTGSEAADITITGNTTNCLGTPRGVTSNGTAIIVGDHNGKCAMEHVAHVFATWPTSSSAVISYDILPIDPNGAWPSGSFDSSTGKMYLLSTTLVEYPGAPASLPTGTRLAKGTPFDGGDGGDVEIVNGYTYVSEYNGNRMAVFKGIPGASAAANFYLGSAGPSGPSKSGNGDYVGQVVENTLQTNFLITNPQVATLGGAMAISSDFDRKIYVWKSIPATDGAKPDLVWTTQNQRATNPLLAMDFQADSSAATIAADGKPLYAAAGEKTFVVWRGIPTKITDVPVLNISNSIGNVTFSGGLRVAADNKYFYILDTDARKIYVWSGIPSDKNDSPDFSISATLNRIRSDGTWLIGTSQYTNPHILAWAVSTLSQNAAVSGSVSGVAMNLPADALVSNNALFVADTSFNRILVWNSVTSALAGSFPDAYLGAASSTDTRPTHSATEVRYPASLWVANGFLWVGERKFGHRVVRFALTP
;
A
#
# COMPACT_ATOMS: atom_id res chain seq x y z
N MET A 1 -10.14 21.04 -74.34
CA MET A 1 -9.16 22.10 -74.39
C MET A 1 -8.52 22.01 -73.06
N LYS A 2 -7.47 21.24 -72.98
CA LYS A 2 -6.06 21.68 -72.89
C LYS A 2 -5.94 22.87 -71.99
N ASP A 3 -5.33 22.72 -70.73
CA ASP A 3 -3.90 22.76 -70.71
C ASP A 3 -3.41 22.22 -69.35
N THR A 4 -2.29 21.57 -69.49
CA THR A 4 -1.36 21.01 -68.52
C THR A 4 -0.76 22.04 -67.60
N LEU A 5 -0.72 21.78 -66.30
CA LEU A 5 0.21 22.46 -65.42
C LEU A 5 1.13 21.46 -64.76
N LYS A 6 2.41 21.50 -65.12
CA LYS A 6 3.50 20.70 -64.56
C LYS A 6 3.82 21.23 -63.17
N LEU A 7 3.67 20.38 -62.17
CA LEU A 7 4.14 20.65 -60.81
C LEU A 7 5.58 20.14 -60.65
N PHE A 8 6.53 21.04 -60.50
CA PHE A 8 7.91 20.76 -60.10
C PHE A 8 7.90 20.38 -58.62
N VAL A 9 8.24 19.12 -58.31
CA VAL A 9 8.57 18.71 -56.96
C VAL A 9 10.03 19.01 -56.71
N ALA A 10 10.30 20.12 -56.00
CA ALA A 10 11.62 20.35 -55.41
C ALA A 10 11.77 19.52 -54.14
N LEU A 11 12.58 18.48 -54.18
CA LEU A 11 12.99 17.69 -53.05
C LEU A 11 13.94 18.51 -52.17
N LEU A 12 13.44 19.16 -51.13
CA LEU A 12 14.26 19.83 -50.14
C LEU A 12 14.72 18.79 -49.10
N VAL A 13 15.93 18.30 -49.23
CA VAL A 13 16.58 17.46 -48.21
C VAL A 13 17.00 18.38 -47.07
N PHE A 14 16.19 18.41 -46.01
CA PHE A 14 16.62 18.95 -44.73
C PHE A 14 17.51 17.91 -44.04
N THR A 15 18.84 18.12 -44.14
CA THR A 15 19.76 17.49 -43.20
C THR A 15 19.54 18.07 -41.83
N LEU A 16 18.90 17.33 -40.95
CA LEU A 16 18.88 17.59 -39.52
C LEU A 16 20.29 17.46 -38.99
N ALA A 17 20.95 18.59 -38.78
CA ALA A 17 22.15 18.69 -38.00
C ALA A 17 21.79 18.32 -36.55
N THR A 18 22.14 17.14 -36.12
CA THR A 18 22.18 16.78 -34.70
C THR A 18 23.13 17.73 -33.99
N PRO A 19 22.74 18.31 -32.83
CA PRO A 19 23.69 19.08 -32.02
C PRO A 19 24.83 18.15 -31.61
N PRO A 20 26.10 18.64 -31.56
CA PRO A 20 27.21 17.80 -31.20
C PRO A 20 26.98 17.27 -29.77
N GLN A 21 26.78 15.98 -29.63
CA GLN A 21 26.97 15.30 -28.37
C GLN A 21 28.39 15.59 -27.92
N LEU A 22 28.54 16.32 -26.83
CA LEU A 22 29.79 16.40 -26.10
C LEU A 22 30.15 14.97 -25.67
N ALA A 23 30.88 14.28 -26.50
CA ALA A 23 31.51 13.04 -26.13
C ALA A 23 32.49 13.36 -25.00
N PHE A 24 32.09 13.03 -23.77
CA PHE A 24 33.02 13.01 -22.65
C PHE A 24 34.11 12.01 -23.03
N ALA A 25 35.25 12.51 -23.35
CA ALA A 25 36.40 11.66 -23.65
C ALA A 25 36.64 10.75 -22.45
N ALA A 26 36.57 9.44 -22.67
CA ALA A 26 36.77 8.45 -21.62
C ALA A 26 38.13 8.72 -20.93
N VAL A 27 38.07 8.93 -19.60
CA VAL A 27 39.27 9.18 -18.79
C VAL A 27 40.18 7.97 -18.88
N LYS A 28 41.33 8.16 -19.55
CA LYS A 28 42.41 7.16 -19.67
C LYS A 28 43.75 7.80 -19.30
N ALA A 29 44.67 7.01 -18.76
CA ALA A 29 46.03 7.47 -18.49
C ALA A 29 46.65 8.15 -19.74
N GLY A 30 47.19 9.35 -19.56
CA GLY A 30 47.76 10.15 -20.63
C GLY A 30 46.78 11.00 -21.46
N SER A 31 45.47 10.83 -21.33
CA SER A 31 44.50 11.74 -21.95
C SER A 31 44.53 13.10 -21.27
N THR A 32 44.15 14.15 -22.00
CA THR A 32 44.19 15.53 -21.48
C THR A 32 43.17 15.78 -20.36
N CYS A 33 43.55 16.58 -19.39
CA CYS A 33 42.70 17.06 -18.30
C CYS A 33 42.78 18.59 -18.18
N THR A 34 41.83 19.18 -17.52
CA THR A 34 41.68 20.65 -17.55
C THR A 34 42.17 21.38 -16.29
N LYS A 35 42.22 20.66 -15.15
CA LYS A 35 42.58 21.28 -13.87
C LYS A 35 43.62 20.42 -13.12
N LEU A 36 44.78 21.01 -12.91
CA LEU A 36 45.88 20.36 -12.17
C LEU A 36 45.40 19.89 -10.78
N ASN A 37 45.83 18.71 -10.36
CA ASN A 37 45.49 18.04 -9.12
C ASN A 37 44.01 17.65 -8.96
N SER A 38 43.14 17.85 -9.95
CA SER A 38 41.79 17.26 -9.90
C SER A 38 41.90 15.74 -10.01
N THR A 39 41.00 15.06 -9.31
CA THR A 39 40.92 13.60 -9.30
C THR A 39 39.57 13.12 -9.81
N THR A 40 39.55 11.95 -10.46
CA THR A 40 38.32 11.27 -10.87
C THR A 40 38.51 9.77 -10.72
N THR A 41 37.42 9.04 -10.44
CA THR A 41 37.46 7.58 -10.30
C THR A 41 36.63 6.95 -11.41
N VAL A 42 37.24 6.09 -12.21
CA VAL A 42 36.56 5.39 -13.31
C VAL A 42 37.03 3.92 -13.31
N GLY A 43 36.08 3.00 -13.34
CA GLY A 43 36.36 1.56 -13.38
C GLY A 43 37.15 1.04 -12.15
N GLY A 44 36.97 1.63 -10.98
CA GLY A 44 37.71 1.24 -9.76
C GLY A 44 39.12 1.77 -9.66
N TYR A 45 39.54 2.67 -10.56
CA TYR A 45 40.86 3.33 -10.55
C TYR A 45 40.72 4.84 -10.36
N LYS A 46 41.48 5.40 -9.43
CA LYS A 46 41.56 6.84 -9.19
C LYS A 46 42.64 7.44 -10.06
N PHE A 47 42.30 8.41 -10.90
CA PHE A 47 43.18 9.18 -11.76
C PHE A 47 43.35 10.58 -11.18
N THR A 48 44.56 11.12 -11.27
CA THR A 48 44.89 12.49 -10.87
C THR A 48 45.39 13.27 -12.07
N CYS A 49 44.94 14.49 -12.27
CA CYS A 49 45.39 15.37 -13.32
C CYS A 49 46.78 15.91 -12.96
N ILE A 50 47.79 15.53 -13.73
CA ILE A 50 49.21 15.90 -13.50
C ILE A 50 49.77 16.71 -14.67
N LYS A 51 50.82 17.45 -14.42
CA LYS A 51 51.57 18.18 -15.45
C LYS A 51 52.60 17.24 -16.08
N SER A 52 52.53 17.05 -17.39
CA SER A 52 53.48 16.29 -18.17
C SER A 52 54.04 17.18 -19.31
N GLY A 53 55.25 17.70 -19.11
CA GLY A 53 55.80 18.72 -19.98
C GLY A 53 54.98 20.04 -19.97
N LYS A 54 54.51 20.47 -21.14
CA LYS A 54 53.65 21.67 -21.30
C LYS A 54 52.14 21.36 -21.25
N LYS A 55 51.75 20.10 -21.00
CA LYS A 55 50.32 19.67 -21.03
C LYS A 55 49.88 19.13 -19.66
N LEU A 56 48.57 19.23 -19.38
CA LEU A 56 47.90 18.56 -18.26
C LEU A 56 47.33 17.22 -18.77
N VAL A 57 47.64 16.14 -18.10
CA VAL A 57 47.19 14.79 -18.49
C VAL A 57 46.77 13.99 -17.24
N TRP A 58 45.90 13.01 -17.45
CA TRP A 58 45.51 12.08 -16.39
C TRP A 58 46.67 11.11 -16.10
N SER A 59 46.98 10.95 -14.82
CA SER A 59 47.99 10.00 -14.34
C SER A 59 47.64 8.55 -14.69
N LYS A 60 48.55 7.64 -14.50
CA LYS A 60 48.28 6.21 -14.48
C LYS A 60 47.33 5.94 -13.29
N GLY A 61 46.15 5.41 -13.56
CA GLY A 61 45.16 5.15 -12.52
C GLY A 61 45.68 4.25 -11.39
N VAL A 62 45.39 4.61 -10.13
CA VAL A 62 45.71 3.83 -8.95
C VAL A 62 44.46 3.07 -8.53
N LYS A 63 44.53 1.76 -8.40
CA LYS A 63 43.39 0.92 -7.96
C LYS A 63 42.98 1.35 -6.58
N VAL A 64 41.68 1.70 -6.42
CA VAL A 64 41.10 2.01 -5.12
C VAL A 64 40.86 0.69 -4.38
N VAL A 65 41.68 0.41 -3.38
CA VAL A 65 41.47 -0.71 -2.47
C VAL A 65 40.51 -0.20 -1.39
N VAL A 66 39.31 -0.69 -1.37
CA VAL A 66 38.41 -0.50 -0.21
C VAL A 66 38.99 -1.34 0.91
N ALA A 67 39.55 -0.69 1.92
CA ALA A 67 40.02 -1.38 3.12
C ALA A 67 38.84 -2.05 3.80
N ASN A 68 38.85 -3.37 3.90
CA ASN A 68 37.98 -4.08 4.80
C ASN A 68 38.18 -3.53 6.22
N PRO A 69 37.15 -3.27 7.00
CA PRO A 69 37.32 -2.87 8.39
C PRO A 69 38.09 -3.98 9.11
N THR A 70 39.12 -3.60 9.81
CA THR A 70 39.95 -4.46 10.65
C THR A 70 39.02 -5.14 11.68
N PRO A 71 39.03 -6.49 11.80
CA PRO A 71 38.21 -7.14 12.81
C PRO A 71 38.64 -6.68 14.21
N THR A 72 37.66 -6.17 14.94
CA THR A 72 37.80 -5.86 16.37
C THR A 72 38.14 -7.17 17.10
N PRO A 73 39.09 -7.22 18.04
CA PRO A 73 39.46 -8.42 18.73
C PRO A 73 38.26 -9.00 19.47
N THR A 74 37.96 -10.27 19.21
CA THR A 74 36.93 -11.07 19.84
C THR A 74 37.21 -11.16 21.35
N PRO A 75 36.29 -10.79 22.24
CA PRO A 75 36.44 -11.04 23.64
C PRO A 75 36.37 -12.54 23.93
N THR A 76 37.27 -13.01 24.76
CA THR A 76 37.40 -14.41 25.27
C THR A 76 36.09 -14.88 25.89
N PRO A 77 35.56 -16.08 25.56
CA PRO A 77 34.29 -16.54 26.08
C PRO A 77 34.34 -16.79 27.58
N THR A 78 33.47 -16.17 28.33
CA THR A 78 33.14 -16.49 29.72
C THR A 78 32.22 -17.71 29.73
N PRO A 79 32.35 -18.64 30.69
CA PRO A 79 31.67 -19.94 30.65
C PRO A 79 30.16 -19.83 30.87
N ASN A 80 29.43 -20.49 30.02
CA ASN A 80 28.05 -21.01 30.06
C ASN A 80 27.10 -20.47 31.13
N GLN A 81 26.18 -19.61 30.68
CA GLN A 81 24.83 -19.57 31.20
C GLN A 81 23.90 -20.35 30.27
N PRO A 82 22.90 -21.09 30.74
CA PRO A 82 22.03 -21.89 29.90
C PRO A 82 21.22 -20.98 28.95
N GLN A 83 21.31 -21.29 27.69
CA GLN A 83 20.52 -20.67 26.66
C GLN A 83 19.05 -21.02 26.88
N PRO A 84 18.11 -20.03 26.86
CA PRO A 84 16.70 -20.34 26.92
C PRO A 84 16.31 -21.13 25.68
N THR A 85 15.67 -22.27 25.89
CA THR A 85 15.04 -23.08 24.85
C THR A 85 14.02 -22.22 24.10
N GLN A 86 14.23 -22.05 22.80
CA GLN A 86 13.26 -21.40 21.92
C GLN A 86 11.99 -22.23 21.85
N THR A 87 10.88 -21.65 22.26
CA THR A 87 9.56 -22.22 22.01
C THR A 87 9.20 -21.97 20.56
N PRO A 88 8.78 -22.95 19.75
CA PRO A 88 8.32 -22.73 18.39
C PRO A 88 6.95 -22.07 18.40
N GLY A 89 6.79 -20.98 17.71
CA GLY A 89 5.52 -20.28 17.51
C GLY A 89 5.63 -18.81 17.85
N ALA A 90 6.39 -18.06 17.04
CA ALA A 90 6.36 -16.62 17.17
C ALA A 90 5.14 -16.12 16.42
N ASP A 91 4.11 -15.74 17.14
CA ASP A 91 3.02 -14.89 16.66
C ASP A 91 3.60 -13.65 15.99
N ARG A 92 2.83 -13.09 15.04
CA ARG A 92 3.19 -11.78 14.48
C ARG A 92 3.43 -10.81 15.62
N PRO A 93 4.44 -9.93 15.49
CA PRO A 93 4.69 -8.93 16.51
C PRO A 93 3.41 -8.15 16.81
N VAL A 94 3.03 -8.13 18.06
CA VAL A 94 1.98 -7.24 18.57
C VAL A 94 2.72 -6.13 19.29
N LEU A 95 2.42 -4.89 18.91
CA LEU A 95 3.07 -3.74 19.55
C LEU A 95 2.92 -3.83 21.07
N HIS A 96 4.02 -3.66 21.80
CA HIS A 96 4.15 -3.92 23.23
C HIS A 96 3.96 -5.38 23.69
N GLY A 97 3.75 -6.33 22.77
CA GLY A 97 3.81 -7.75 23.08
C GLY A 97 5.23 -8.23 23.38
N SER A 98 5.36 -9.33 24.11
CA SER A 98 6.68 -9.89 24.42
C SER A 98 7.39 -10.43 23.19
N CYS A 99 8.71 -10.33 23.14
CA CYS A 99 9.55 -10.87 22.09
C CYS A 99 10.78 -11.57 22.67
N SER A 100 11.44 -12.40 21.87
CA SER A 100 12.46 -13.33 22.39
C SER A 100 13.91 -12.93 22.10
N VAL A 101 14.15 -12.08 21.10
CA VAL A 101 15.51 -11.70 20.67
C VAL A 101 15.59 -10.21 20.41
N MET A 102 16.41 -9.51 21.19
CA MET A 102 16.61 -8.06 21.05
C MET A 102 17.14 -7.69 19.67
N GLY A 103 16.56 -6.67 19.06
CA GLY A 103 16.94 -6.19 17.73
C GLY A 103 16.25 -6.89 16.57
N ASN A 104 15.51 -7.98 16.78
CA ASN A 104 14.67 -8.53 15.73
C ASN A 104 13.64 -7.49 15.30
N GLY A 105 13.45 -7.34 13.99
CA GLY A 105 12.42 -6.51 13.40
C GLY A 105 11.25 -7.36 12.94
N GLY A 106 10.08 -6.77 12.85
CA GLY A 106 8.89 -7.42 12.30
C GLY A 106 7.80 -6.40 11.98
N GLY A 107 6.89 -6.78 11.09
CA GLY A 107 5.68 -5.99 10.85
C GLY A 107 4.52 -6.53 11.68
N THR A 108 3.81 -5.65 12.37
CA THR A 108 2.56 -6.01 13.04
C THR A 108 1.49 -6.44 12.04
N VAL A 109 0.38 -6.98 12.52
CA VAL A 109 -0.79 -7.27 11.68
C VAL A 109 -1.32 -6.03 10.93
N LEU A 110 -0.95 -4.84 11.38
CA LEU A 110 -1.31 -3.55 10.78
C LEU A 110 -0.24 -3.03 9.81
N GLY A 111 0.87 -3.77 9.62
CA GLY A 111 1.97 -3.39 8.74
C GLY A 111 2.97 -2.40 9.35
N GLU A 112 2.96 -2.24 10.69
CA GLU A 112 3.91 -1.37 11.40
C GLU A 112 5.25 -2.06 11.52
N ASP A 113 6.34 -1.32 11.29
CA ASP A 113 7.69 -1.81 11.49
C ASP A 113 8.07 -1.70 12.97
N VAL A 114 8.26 -2.84 13.60
CA VAL A 114 8.60 -2.93 15.02
C VAL A 114 9.91 -3.66 15.23
N SER A 115 10.59 -3.35 16.32
CA SER A 115 11.78 -4.05 16.76
C SER A 115 11.61 -4.55 18.19
N CYS A 116 12.19 -5.72 18.48
CA CYS A 116 12.23 -6.28 19.81
C CYS A 116 13.22 -5.47 20.66
N THR A 117 12.69 -4.71 21.61
CA THR A 117 13.45 -3.74 22.43
C THR A 117 13.44 -4.16 23.89
N LYS A 118 14.57 -3.97 24.56
CA LYS A 118 14.66 -4.22 26.01
C LYS A 118 14.10 -3.05 26.78
N MET A 119 13.06 -3.29 27.54
CA MET A 119 12.40 -2.30 28.39
C MET A 119 13.18 -2.03 29.69
N PRO A 120 12.92 -0.92 30.38
CA PRO A 120 13.63 -0.59 31.63
C PRO A 120 13.48 -1.63 32.75
N ASN A 121 12.38 -2.41 32.75
CA ASN A 121 12.16 -3.51 33.70
C ASN A 121 12.94 -4.80 33.35
N GLY A 122 13.62 -4.80 32.20
CA GLY A 122 14.42 -5.91 31.71
C GLY A 122 13.74 -6.83 30.71
N ASP A 123 12.44 -6.72 30.51
CA ASP A 123 11.68 -7.52 29.57
C ASP A 123 11.97 -7.12 28.12
N LEU A 124 11.75 -8.03 27.18
CA LEU A 124 11.81 -7.75 25.75
C LEU A 124 10.40 -7.59 25.20
N GLN A 125 10.14 -6.47 24.52
CA GLN A 125 8.83 -6.16 23.93
C GLN A 125 8.98 -5.63 22.49
N TRP A 126 7.93 -5.82 21.69
CA TRP A 126 7.85 -5.26 20.35
C TRP A 126 7.51 -3.78 20.43
N GLU A 127 8.46 -2.93 20.00
CA GLU A 127 8.30 -1.48 19.95
C GLU A 127 8.49 -0.98 18.51
N LEU A 128 7.84 0.13 18.19
CA LEU A 128 8.07 0.78 16.90
C LEU A 128 9.55 1.09 16.72
N ARG A 129 10.11 0.80 15.57
CA ARG A 129 11.48 1.18 15.26
C ARG A 129 11.65 2.68 15.48
N ASN A 130 12.70 3.04 16.19
CA ASN A 130 13.07 4.42 16.52
C ASN A 130 12.38 5.05 17.74
N GLN A 131 11.73 4.27 18.63
CA GLN A 131 11.31 4.80 19.92
C GLN A 131 12.40 4.65 20.98
N THR A 132 12.73 5.74 21.66
CA THR A 132 13.54 5.66 22.88
C THR A 132 12.62 5.30 24.06
N PRO A 133 12.91 4.25 24.85
CA PRO A 133 12.06 3.87 25.99
C PRO A 133 11.94 5.01 26.98
N THR A 134 10.72 5.37 27.35
CA THR A 134 10.49 6.35 28.45
C THR A 134 10.71 5.64 29.79
N PRO A 135 11.48 6.21 30.73
CA PRO A 135 11.70 5.62 32.03
C PRO A 135 10.39 5.46 32.81
N SER A 136 10.03 4.24 33.15
CA SER A 136 8.87 3.94 33.98
C SER A 136 9.14 4.34 35.43
N LYS A 137 8.20 5.03 36.06
CA LYS A 137 8.23 5.24 37.52
C LYS A 137 7.99 3.91 38.22
N THR A 138 8.82 3.59 39.20
CA THR A 138 8.73 2.38 40.02
C THR A 138 7.34 2.31 40.69
N PRO A 139 6.53 1.26 40.50
CA PRO A 139 5.27 1.13 41.20
C PRO A 139 5.49 0.62 42.62
N THR A 140 4.76 1.19 43.55
CA THR A 140 4.60 0.70 44.92
C THR A 140 3.90 -0.68 44.86
N PRO A 141 4.30 -1.71 45.61
CA PRO A 141 3.69 -3.02 45.52
C PRO A 141 2.24 -3.02 46.02
N SER A 142 1.32 -3.36 45.11
CA SER A 142 -0.07 -3.64 45.41
C SER A 142 -0.25 -5.15 45.65
N PRO A 143 -1.20 -5.57 46.50
CA PRO A 143 -1.38 -6.98 46.79
C PRO A 143 -1.77 -7.80 45.58
N GLN A 144 -1.17 -8.96 45.45
CA GLN A 144 -1.31 -9.90 44.36
C GLN A 144 -2.76 -10.36 44.18
N PRO A 145 -3.39 -10.16 43.01
CA PRO A 145 -4.68 -10.77 42.75
C PRO A 145 -4.55 -12.25 42.49
N THR A 146 -5.54 -13.00 42.94
CA THR A 146 -5.74 -14.42 42.66
C THR A 146 -5.74 -14.67 41.16
N PRO A 147 -5.12 -15.73 40.62
CA PRO A 147 -5.09 -15.98 39.19
C PRO A 147 -6.51 -16.16 38.64
N THR A 148 -6.90 -15.29 37.73
CA THR A 148 -8.09 -15.47 36.91
C THR A 148 -7.80 -16.58 35.89
N PRO A 149 -8.74 -17.49 35.58
CA PRO A 149 -8.55 -18.48 34.54
C PRO A 149 -8.22 -17.80 33.20
N GLU A 150 -7.25 -18.31 32.45
CA GLU A 150 -6.97 -17.88 31.10
C GLU A 150 -8.23 -17.93 30.24
N PRO A 151 -8.50 -16.91 29.41
CA PRO A 151 -9.62 -16.94 28.47
C PRO A 151 -9.41 -18.09 27.47
N ASP A 152 -10.45 -18.85 27.22
CA ASP A 152 -10.48 -19.90 26.20
C ASP A 152 -10.31 -19.24 24.81
N GLU A 153 -9.21 -19.49 24.10
CA GLU A 153 -8.84 -18.88 22.82
C GLU A 153 -9.82 -19.20 21.66
N ASN A 154 -10.84 -19.99 21.91
CA ASN A 154 -11.88 -20.32 20.93
C ASN A 154 -13.16 -19.49 21.03
N ILE A 155 -13.17 -18.47 21.82
CA ILE A 155 -14.26 -17.50 21.81
C ILE A 155 -13.90 -16.46 20.75
N PRO A 156 -14.70 -16.27 19.67
CA PRO A 156 -14.52 -15.11 18.79
C PRO A 156 -14.48 -13.89 19.70
N PRO A 157 -13.61 -12.89 19.42
CA PRO A 157 -13.39 -11.77 20.31
C PRO A 157 -14.76 -11.28 20.76
N THR A 158 -15.07 -11.56 22.01
CA THR A 158 -16.35 -11.17 22.59
C THR A 158 -16.42 -9.70 22.29
N GLU A 159 -17.44 -9.29 21.53
CA GLU A 159 -17.82 -7.90 21.44
C GLU A 159 -17.45 -7.31 22.78
N VAL A 160 -16.55 -6.33 22.78
CA VAL A 160 -16.28 -5.60 24.01
C VAL A 160 -17.65 -5.08 24.39
N ALA A 161 -18.31 -5.83 25.27
CA ALA A 161 -19.69 -5.65 25.60
C ALA A 161 -19.75 -4.22 26.01
N SER A 162 -20.08 -3.50 25.01
CA SER A 162 -20.19 -2.10 24.90
C SER A 162 -20.20 -1.44 26.26
N THR A 163 -19.11 -0.81 26.61
CA THR A 163 -19.19 0.44 27.37
C THR A 163 -20.04 1.49 26.63
N TYR A 164 -20.49 1.21 25.42
CA TYR A 164 -21.59 1.89 24.75
C TYR A 164 -22.88 1.38 25.36
N ALA A 165 -23.34 2.05 26.42
CA ALA A 165 -24.74 2.15 26.65
C ALA A 165 -25.41 2.45 25.30
N VAL A 166 -26.56 1.86 25.03
CA VAL A 166 -27.38 2.16 23.86
C VAL A 166 -27.23 3.64 23.56
N LEU A 167 -26.61 3.94 22.37
CA LEU A 167 -26.44 5.33 21.99
C LEU A 167 -27.81 5.98 22.02
N PRO A 168 -27.95 7.17 22.61
CA PRO A 168 -29.25 7.82 22.73
C PRO A 168 -29.85 8.02 21.33
N ASP A 169 -31.15 8.09 21.26
CA ASP A 169 -31.89 8.44 20.06
C ASP A 169 -31.22 9.63 19.37
N THR A 170 -30.86 9.44 18.09
CA THR A 170 -30.14 10.42 17.27
C THR A 170 -31.00 11.66 16.95
N SER A 171 -32.23 11.77 17.49
CA SER A 171 -33.15 12.89 17.22
C SER A 171 -32.56 14.27 17.51
N ASN A 172 -31.56 14.38 18.38
CA ASN A 172 -30.86 15.62 18.69
C ASN A 172 -29.46 15.73 18.07
N ALA A 173 -29.01 14.71 17.32
CA ALA A 173 -27.76 14.79 16.62
C ALA A 173 -27.87 15.71 15.39
N ARG A 174 -26.81 16.41 15.05
CA ARG A 174 -26.72 17.22 13.82
C ARG A 174 -26.66 16.36 12.54
N VAL A 175 -27.02 15.13 12.64
CA VAL A 175 -27.18 14.19 11.53
C VAL A 175 -28.66 13.80 11.46
N THR A 176 -29.17 13.60 10.26
CA THR A 176 -30.51 13.12 10.04
C THR A 176 -30.71 11.77 10.75
N ALA A 177 -31.93 11.44 11.08
CA ALA A 177 -32.28 10.15 11.65
C ALA A 177 -31.89 8.94 10.79
N SER A 178 -31.49 9.16 9.53
CA SER A 178 -30.92 8.15 8.68
C SER A 178 -29.45 7.94 9.05
N LEU A 179 -29.15 6.82 9.68
CA LEU A 179 -27.79 6.37 9.97
C LEU A 179 -27.06 5.84 8.71
N THR A 180 -27.66 6.01 7.54
CA THR A 180 -27.19 5.48 6.27
C THR A 180 -26.66 6.59 5.37
N PRO A 181 -25.68 6.32 4.51
CA PRO A 181 -25.21 7.26 3.52
C PRO A 181 -26.35 7.75 2.61
N SER A 182 -26.34 9.03 2.27
CA SER A 182 -27.31 9.67 1.40
C SER A 182 -26.79 9.88 -0.04
N GLY A 183 -25.56 9.54 -0.33
CA GLY A 183 -24.94 9.66 -1.66
C GLY A 183 -23.46 9.27 -1.65
N TYR A 184 -22.84 9.19 -2.82
CA TYR A 184 -21.46 8.74 -2.99
C TYR A 184 -20.74 9.47 -4.14
N LEU A 185 -19.42 9.48 -4.03
CA LEU A 185 -18.49 9.76 -5.13
C LEU A 185 -17.44 8.64 -5.16
N ALA A 186 -17.34 7.91 -6.18
CA ALA A 186 -16.26 7.01 -6.57
C ALA A 186 -16.75 6.00 -7.60
N ALA A 187 -15.87 5.09 -8.00
CA ALA A 187 -16.20 4.01 -8.92
C ALA A 187 -17.25 3.03 -8.36
N PHE A 188 -17.38 2.94 -7.05
CA PHE A 188 -18.31 2.02 -6.38
C PHE A 188 -19.56 2.76 -5.91
N GLY A 189 -20.71 2.35 -6.31
CA GLY A 189 -21.95 2.86 -5.74
C GLY A 189 -22.17 2.42 -4.29
N PHE A 190 -23.30 2.84 -3.74
CA PHE A 190 -23.66 2.46 -2.37
C PHE A 190 -23.85 0.97 -2.16
N ALA A 191 -24.41 0.28 -3.13
CA ALA A 191 -24.83 -1.10 -3.02
C ALA A 191 -23.71 -2.11 -3.31
N SER A 192 -22.47 -1.80 -3.07
CA SER A 192 -21.37 -2.66 -3.49
C SER A 192 -21.43 -2.97 -5.00
N THR A 193 -22.03 -2.10 -5.78
CA THR A 193 -22.13 -2.22 -7.22
C THR A 193 -20.79 -1.86 -7.87
N LEU A 194 -19.75 -2.58 -7.43
CA LEU A 194 -18.57 -2.68 -8.27
C LEU A 194 -19.05 -3.28 -9.58
N GLY A 195 -18.78 -2.62 -10.68
CA GLY A 195 -18.91 -3.31 -11.96
C GLY A 195 -18.12 -4.61 -11.87
N SER A 196 -18.58 -5.66 -12.53
CA SER A 196 -17.86 -6.94 -12.57
C SER A 196 -16.41 -6.82 -13.05
N THR A 197 -16.05 -5.70 -13.66
CA THR A 197 -14.72 -5.37 -14.17
C THR A 197 -13.99 -4.31 -13.35
N ILE A 198 -14.45 -3.96 -12.14
CA ILE A 198 -13.71 -3.09 -11.23
C ILE A 198 -13.04 -3.96 -10.18
N PHE A 199 -11.71 -4.01 -10.21
CA PHE A 199 -10.92 -4.86 -9.34
C PHE A 199 -10.42 -4.10 -8.14
N ASP A 200 -10.19 -4.82 -7.05
CA ASP A 200 -9.58 -4.31 -5.82
C ASP A 200 -8.44 -5.25 -5.39
N HIS A 201 -7.21 -4.77 -5.55
CA HIS A 201 -6.00 -5.55 -5.28
C HIS A 201 -6.01 -6.93 -5.96
N PRO A 202 -6.21 -6.97 -7.31
CA PRO A 202 -6.19 -8.22 -8.04
C PRO A 202 -4.82 -8.88 -7.90
N SER A 203 -4.78 -10.17 -7.54
CA SER A 203 -3.54 -10.88 -7.26
C SER A 203 -3.35 -12.05 -8.21
N GLY A 204 -3.62 -13.28 -7.78
CA GLY A 204 -3.36 -14.49 -8.56
C GLY A 204 -4.17 -14.61 -9.84
N LEU A 205 -3.55 -15.11 -10.88
CA LEU A 205 -4.13 -15.48 -12.16
C LEU A 205 -4.07 -16.98 -12.35
N ALA A 206 -5.06 -17.57 -13.00
CA ALA A 206 -5.06 -19.00 -13.34
C ALA A 206 -5.68 -19.26 -14.71
N SER A 207 -5.14 -20.21 -15.44
CA SER A 207 -5.71 -20.67 -16.71
C SER A 207 -5.53 -22.17 -16.90
N ASN A 208 -6.41 -22.75 -17.69
CA ASN A 208 -6.26 -24.10 -18.23
C ASN A 208 -6.02 -24.11 -19.77
N GLY A 209 -5.60 -22.96 -20.30
CA GLY A 209 -5.43 -22.77 -21.75
C GLY A 209 -6.67 -22.22 -22.45
N VAL A 210 -7.84 -22.17 -21.79
CA VAL A 210 -9.12 -21.66 -22.34
C VAL A 210 -9.72 -20.62 -21.40
N ASN A 211 -10.03 -21.04 -20.17
CA ASN A 211 -10.54 -20.14 -19.11
C ASN A 211 -9.44 -19.23 -18.59
N LEU A 212 -9.85 -18.07 -18.12
CA LEU A 212 -9.01 -17.21 -17.29
C LEU A 212 -9.74 -16.92 -15.98
N LEU A 213 -9.02 -17.02 -14.86
CA LEU A 213 -9.48 -16.64 -13.53
C LEU A 213 -8.62 -15.54 -12.98
N LEU A 214 -9.24 -14.67 -12.18
CA LEU A 214 -8.56 -13.60 -11.43
C LEU A 214 -9.02 -13.64 -9.97
N ALA A 215 -8.08 -13.75 -9.06
CA ALA A 215 -8.33 -13.53 -7.65
C ALA A 215 -8.45 -12.00 -7.40
N ASP A 216 -9.67 -11.52 -7.34
CA ASP A 216 -10.02 -10.12 -7.03
C ASP A 216 -10.12 -9.96 -5.50
N ARG A 217 -8.95 -9.95 -4.89
CA ARG A 217 -8.69 -10.21 -3.47
C ARG A 217 -9.44 -9.28 -2.54
N GLY A 218 -9.35 -7.97 -2.74
CA GLY A 218 -10.02 -6.98 -1.89
C GLY A 218 -11.55 -7.04 -1.99
N ASN A 219 -12.07 -7.56 -3.09
CA ASN A 219 -13.49 -7.79 -3.32
C ASN A 219 -13.96 -9.20 -2.91
N ASN A 220 -13.13 -9.99 -2.26
CA ASN A 220 -13.48 -11.31 -1.73
C ASN A 220 -14.11 -12.23 -2.79
N ARG A 221 -13.58 -12.25 -4.01
CA ARG A 221 -14.17 -13.00 -5.13
C ARG A 221 -13.11 -13.53 -6.10
N ILE A 222 -13.51 -14.57 -6.87
CA ILE A 222 -12.76 -15.05 -8.01
C ILE A 222 -13.60 -14.77 -9.25
N LEU A 223 -13.11 -13.95 -10.14
CA LEU A 223 -13.73 -13.66 -11.43
C LEU A 223 -13.32 -14.71 -12.43
N VAL A 224 -14.28 -15.18 -13.27
CA VAL A 224 -14.07 -16.26 -14.23
C VAL A 224 -14.55 -15.85 -15.60
N TRP A 225 -13.66 -15.95 -16.57
CA TRP A 225 -13.94 -15.86 -18.00
C TRP A 225 -13.86 -17.26 -18.60
N ASN A 226 -14.93 -17.73 -19.24
CA ASN A 226 -14.94 -19.00 -19.95
C ASN A 226 -14.02 -18.99 -21.18
N THR A 227 -13.80 -17.81 -21.72
CA THR A 227 -12.78 -17.55 -22.73
C THR A 227 -12.00 -16.30 -22.31
N ALA A 228 -10.68 -16.40 -22.26
CA ALA A 228 -9.82 -15.30 -21.85
C ALA A 228 -10.14 -14.00 -22.62
N PRO A 229 -10.31 -12.85 -21.94
CA PRO A 229 -10.84 -11.62 -22.54
C PRO A 229 -9.87 -11.02 -23.55
N THR A 230 -10.37 -10.63 -24.72
CA THR A 230 -9.58 -10.02 -25.80
C THR A 230 -9.83 -8.53 -25.97
N SER A 231 -10.64 -7.92 -25.11
CA SER A 231 -10.93 -6.48 -25.08
C SER A 231 -11.20 -5.99 -23.68
N SER A 232 -11.03 -4.69 -23.46
CA SER A 232 -11.26 -4.01 -22.15
C SER A 232 -12.73 -4.05 -21.68
N SER A 233 -13.67 -4.31 -22.58
CA SER A 233 -15.10 -4.37 -22.29
C SER A 233 -15.61 -5.76 -21.95
N THR A 234 -14.76 -6.79 -22.00
CA THR A 234 -15.18 -8.18 -21.77
C THR A 234 -15.40 -8.42 -20.27
N ALA A 235 -16.65 -8.49 -19.86
CA ALA A 235 -17.02 -8.84 -18.49
C ALA A 235 -16.73 -10.31 -18.19
N PRO A 236 -16.48 -10.69 -16.91
CA PRO A 236 -16.42 -12.09 -16.52
C PRO A 236 -17.79 -12.76 -16.69
N ASP A 237 -17.78 -14.05 -17.07
CA ASP A 237 -19.00 -14.82 -17.28
C ASP A 237 -19.72 -15.14 -15.96
N PHE A 238 -18.94 -15.41 -14.91
CA PHE A 238 -19.47 -15.67 -13.58
C PHE A 238 -18.43 -15.38 -12.50
N VAL A 239 -18.85 -15.50 -11.25
CA VAL A 239 -18.00 -15.25 -10.08
C VAL A 239 -18.14 -16.37 -9.05
N LEU A 240 -17.04 -16.72 -8.39
CA LEU A 240 -17.03 -17.61 -7.23
C LEU A 240 -16.84 -16.80 -5.94
N CYS A 241 -17.18 -17.40 -4.82
CA CYS A 241 -17.15 -16.79 -3.49
C CYS A 241 -18.20 -15.68 -3.26
N GLN A 242 -19.02 -15.37 -4.25
CA GLN A 242 -20.08 -14.36 -4.17
C GLN A 242 -21.36 -14.87 -4.82
N ALA A 243 -22.51 -14.37 -4.36
CA ALA A 243 -23.80 -14.68 -4.93
C ALA A 243 -24.10 -13.92 -6.23
N SER A 244 -23.31 -12.88 -6.55
CA SER A 244 -23.43 -12.09 -7.77
C SER A 244 -22.08 -11.57 -8.22
N THR A 245 -21.96 -11.19 -9.49
CA THR A 245 -20.74 -10.61 -10.07
C THR A 245 -20.35 -9.25 -9.47
N THR A 246 -21.21 -8.64 -8.70
CA THR A 246 -21.01 -7.37 -8.02
C THR A 246 -20.86 -7.52 -6.50
N GLY A 247 -20.98 -8.74 -5.98
CA GLY A 247 -20.82 -9.02 -4.54
C GLY A 247 -19.36 -8.87 -4.09
N THR A 248 -19.16 -8.44 -2.84
CA THR A 248 -17.84 -8.22 -2.24
C THR A 248 -17.77 -8.65 -0.77
N GLY A 249 -18.84 -9.22 -0.23
CA GLY A 249 -18.89 -9.65 1.18
C GLY A 249 -17.91 -10.77 1.48
N SER A 250 -17.17 -10.66 2.59
CA SER A 250 -16.35 -11.77 3.09
C SER A 250 -17.20 -12.84 3.79
N GLY A 251 -16.69 -14.05 3.88
CA GLY A 251 -17.33 -15.12 4.61
C GLY A 251 -16.55 -16.44 4.60
N ALA A 252 -16.94 -17.39 5.45
CA ALA A 252 -16.25 -18.67 5.65
C ALA A 252 -17.01 -19.90 5.10
N GLY A 253 -18.15 -19.74 4.43
CA GLY A 253 -18.86 -20.83 3.75
C GLY A 253 -18.04 -21.40 2.58
N LEU A 254 -18.39 -22.59 2.11
CA LEU A 254 -17.73 -23.19 0.93
C LEU A 254 -18.01 -22.42 -0.37
N ASN A 255 -18.94 -21.50 -0.39
CA ASN A 255 -19.24 -20.58 -1.48
C ASN A 255 -18.88 -19.13 -1.15
N GLN A 256 -18.02 -18.92 -0.17
CA GLN A 256 -17.56 -17.62 0.29
C GLN A 256 -16.05 -17.63 0.46
N CYS A 257 -15.41 -16.47 0.33
CA CYS A 257 -13.98 -16.26 0.59
C CYS A 257 -13.76 -15.06 1.50
N ASN A 258 -12.58 -15.01 2.10
CA ASN A 258 -12.06 -13.82 2.76
C ASN A 258 -10.62 -13.57 2.29
N TRP A 259 -10.44 -12.54 1.48
CA TRP A 259 -9.17 -12.17 0.85
C TRP A 259 -8.52 -13.30 0.03
N PRO A 260 -9.22 -13.92 -0.95
CA PRO A 260 -8.60 -14.94 -1.80
C PRO A 260 -7.42 -14.32 -2.57
N SER A 261 -6.23 -14.89 -2.39
CA SER A 261 -5.01 -14.28 -2.94
C SER A 261 -4.49 -14.96 -4.18
N ASP A 262 -4.84 -16.24 -4.40
CA ASP A 262 -4.35 -17.01 -5.54
C ASP A 262 -5.33 -18.12 -5.94
N ALA A 263 -5.20 -18.57 -7.17
CA ALA A 263 -5.96 -19.68 -7.71
C ALA A 263 -5.11 -20.51 -8.67
N ILE A 264 -5.46 -21.79 -8.86
CA ILE A 264 -4.85 -22.64 -9.88
C ILE A 264 -5.89 -23.62 -10.46
N ILE A 265 -5.91 -23.75 -11.78
CA ILE A 265 -6.68 -24.79 -12.47
C ILE A 265 -5.71 -25.91 -12.82
N THR A 266 -5.99 -27.11 -12.33
CA THR A 266 -5.15 -28.27 -12.62
C THR A 266 -5.42 -28.82 -14.03
N SER A 267 -4.48 -29.58 -14.59
CA SER A 267 -4.66 -30.30 -15.84
C SER A 267 -5.82 -31.31 -15.84
N THR A 268 -6.28 -31.70 -14.65
CA THR A 268 -7.43 -32.60 -14.46
C THR A 268 -8.76 -31.84 -14.26
N GLY A 269 -8.75 -30.50 -14.40
CA GLY A 269 -9.93 -29.64 -14.29
C GLY A 269 -10.40 -29.35 -12.87
N LYS A 270 -9.57 -29.60 -11.87
CA LYS A 270 -9.85 -29.16 -10.50
C LYS A 270 -9.43 -27.70 -10.34
N LEU A 271 -10.16 -26.95 -9.50
CA LEU A 271 -9.80 -25.61 -9.11
C LEU A 271 -9.41 -25.58 -7.63
N LEU A 272 -8.30 -24.92 -7.31
CA LEU A 272 -7.87 -24.61 -5.95
C LEU A 272 -7.82 -23.09 -5.79
N VAL A 273 -8.22 -22.59 -4.62
CA VAL A 273 -8.17 -21.17 -4.28
C VAL A 273 -7.56 -21.00 -2.89
N ALA A 274 -6.54 -20.18 -2.77
CA ALA A 274 -5.97 -19.76 -1.51
C ALA A 274 -6.90 -18.74 -0.83
N ASP A 275 -7.69 -19.18 0.12
CA ASP A 275 -8.66 -18.38 0.89
C ASP A 275 -7.98 -17.88 2.18
N THR A 276 -7.22 -16.78 2.02
CA THR A 276 -6.14 -16.35 2.89
C THR A 276 -6.57 -16.12 4.34
N ASP A 277 -7.54 -15.25 4.57
CA ASP A 277 -7.98 -14.89 5.92
C ASP A 277 -8.82 -15.99 6.59
N ASN A 278 -9.34 -16.92 5.81
CA ASN A 278 -9.97 -18.11 6.33
C ASN A 278 -8.96 -19.25 6.59
N ASN A 279 -7.68 -19.05 6.39
CA ASN A 279 -6.60 -20.00 6.67
C ASN A 279 -6.74 -21.36 5.97
N ARG A 280 -7.30 -21.39 4.75
CA ARG A 280 -7.64 -22.63 4.04
C ARG A 280 -7.40 -22.55 2.54
N ILE A 281 -7.37 -23.71 1.90
CA ILE A 281 -7.45 -23.83 0.44
C ILE A 281 -8.83 -24.40 0.08
N LEU A 282 -9.63 -23.67 -0.67
CA LEU A 282 -10.89 -24.18 -1.24
C LEU A 282 -10.61 -25.04 -2.45
N ILE A 283 -11.33 -26.16 -2.60
CA ILE A 283 -11.18 -27.10 -3.72
C ILE A 283 -12.51 -27.41 -4.38
N TRP A 284 -12.56 -27.20 -5.68
CA TRP A 284 -13.62 -27.71 -6.56
C TRP A 284 -13.06 -28.91 -7.33
N ASN A 285 -13.73 -30.07 -7.23
CA ASN A 285 -13.31 -31.30 -7.91
C ASN A 285 -13.42 -31.21 -9.43
N THR A 286 -14.22 -30.28 -9.93
CA THR A 286 -14.39 -29.96 -11.35
C THR A 286 -14.46 -28.45 -11.49
N MET A 287 -14.03 -27.93 -12.64
CA MET A 287 -14.16 -26.51 -12.94
C MET A 287 -15.62 -26.04 -12.74
N PRO A 288 -15.86 -25.03 -11.89
CA PRO A 288 -17.17 -24.45 -11.70
C PRO A 288 -17.72 -23.84 -12.99
N THR A 289 -19.05 -23.79 -13.12
CA THR A 289 -19.73 -23.26 -14.30
C THR A 289 -20.76 -22.19 -14.02
N THR A 290 -21.01 -21.89 -12.74
CA THR A 290 -22.05 -20.94 -12.32
C THR A 290 -21.61 -20.07 -11.17
N THR A 291 -22.17 -18.86 -11.12
CA THR A 291 -21.95 -17.92 -10.01
C THR A 291 -22.30 -18.53 -8.66
N GLY A 292 -21.43 -18.34 -7.67
CA GLY A 292 -21.64 -18.77 -6.29
C GLY A 292 -21.57 -20.27 -6.07
N GLN A 293 -21.11 -21.05 -7.06
CA GLN A 293 -20.97 -22.50 -6.91
C GLN A 293 -20.01 -22.83 -5.78
N SER A 294 -20.50 -23.63 -4.80
CA SER A 294 -19.72 -24.02 -3.61
C SER A 294 -18.51 -24.87 -3.98
N ALA A 295 -17.41 -24.70 -3.25
CA ALA A 295 -16.31 -25.66 -3.26
C ALA A 295 -16.77 -27.04 -2.79
N SER A 296 -16.08 -28.08 -3.24
CA SER A 296 -16.36 -29.47 -2.83
C SER A 296 -15.93 -29.70 -1.38
N TYR A 297 -14.83 -29.12 -0.97
CA TYR A 297 -14.26 -29.15 0.39
C TYR A 297 -13.17 -28.08 0.51
N ALA A 298 -12.59 -27.99 1.71
CA ALA A 298 -11.43 -27.12 1.99
C ALA A 298 -10.33 -27.92 2.69
N ILE A 299 -9.06 -27.57 2.42
CA ILE A 299 -7.93 -28.00 3.24
C ILE A 299 -7.72 -26.92 4.29
N ASP A 300 -7.92 -27.25 5.56
CA ASP A 300 -7.62 -26.37 6.68
C ASP A 300 -6.10 -26.37 6.94
N LEU A 301 -5.49 -25.19 6.98
CA LEU A 301 -4.07 -25.01 7.24
C LEU A 301 -3.79 -24.63 8.69
N GLY A 302 -4.83 -24.53 9.52
CA GLY A 302 -4.76 -24.09 10.92
C GLY A 302 -4.68 -22.58 11.07
N THR A 303 -4.98 -22.10 12.27
CA THR A 303 -4.97 -20.67 12.60
C THR A 303 -3.68 -19.99 12.21
N ASP A 304 -3.77 -18.75 11.75
CA ASP A 304 -2.66 -17.88 11.32
C ASP A 304 -1.78 -18.47 10.20
N ALA A 305 -2.27 -19.44 9.44
CA ALA A 305 -1.54 -19.97 8.30
C ALA A 305 -1.45 -18.95 7.14
N TRP A 306 -2.53 -18.21 6.91
CA TRP A 306 -2.59 -17.17 5.89
C TRP A 306 -2.06 -17.64 4.53
N PRO A 307 -2.63 -18.64 3.90
CA PRO A 307 -2.17 -19.09 2.60
C PRO A 307 -2.29 -17.95 1.60
N TRP A 308 -1.18 -17.56 0.99
CA TRP A 308 -1.21 -16.57 -0.07
C TRP A 308 -1.18 -17.24 -1.45
N GLY A 309 -0.25 -18.17 -1.68
CA GLY A 309 -0.06 -18.87 -2.93
C GLY A 309 -0.45 -20.33 -2.87
N VAL A 310 -0.99 -20.85 -3.97
CA VAL A 310 -1.32 -22.26 -4.16
C VAL A 310 -0.93 -22.72 -5.55
N TRP A 311 -0.35 -23.90 -5.67
CA TRP A 311 -0.05 -24.53 -6.94
C TRP A 311 -0.42 -26.01 -6.92
N SER A 312 -0.84 -26.52 -8.07
CA SER A 312 -1.09 -27.95 -8.25
C SER A 312 -1.01 -28.36 -9.72
N ASN A 313 -0.48 -29.55 -9.97
CA ASN A 313 -0.57 -30.22 -11.29
C ASN A 313 -1.67 -31.28 -11.36
N GLY A 314 -2.55 -31.35 -10.34
CA GLY A 314 -3.61 -32.36 -10.23
C GLY A 314 -3.19 -33.64 -9.48
N THR A 315 -1.89 -33.85 -9.23
CA THR A 315 -1.35 -34.95 -8.42
C THR A 315 -0.71 -34.42 -7.15
N LYS A 316 0.07 -33.34 -7.24
CA LYS A 316 0.75 -32.71 -6.12
C LYS A 316 0.12 -31.35 -5.82
N VAL A 317 0.22 -30.90 -4.60
CA VAL A 317 -0.23 -29.58 -4.15
C VAL A 317 0.87 -28.90 -3.38
N ILE A 318 1.01 -27.59 -3.57
CA ILE A 318 1.88 -26.72 -2.78
C ILE A 318 1.02 -25.57 -2.26
N ALA A 319 1.23 -25.18 -1.01
CA ALA A 319 0.65 -23.97 -0.44
C ALA A 319 1.72 -23.19 0.36
N SER A 320 1.75 -21.89 0.16
CA SER A 320 2.50 -21.01 1.06
C SER A 320 1.64 -20.73 2.31
N ALA A 321 2.11 -21.10 3.48
CA ALA A 321 1.52 -20.72 4.76
C ALA A 321 2.30 -19.48 5.28
N THR A 322 1.95 -18.32 4.75
CA THR A 322 2.67 -17.04 4.90
C THR A 322 2.84 -16.65 6.35
N GLY A 323 1.77 -16.73 7.14
CA GLY A 323 1.79 -16.38 8.57
C GLY A 323 2.65 -17.33 9.43
N LYS A 324 2.95 -18.51 8.93
CA LYS A 324 3.82 -19.52 9.63
C LYS A 324 5.24 -19.56 9.06
N SER A 325 5.57 -18.74 8.06
CA SER A 325 6.84 -18.84 7.31
C SER A 325 7.08 -20.25 6.76
N GLN A 326 6.05 -20.85 6.16
CA GLN A 326 6.10 -22.26 5.74
C GLN A 326 5.71 -22.43 4.29
N LEU A 327 6.35 -23.41 3.64
CA LEU A 327 5.89 -24.02 2.40
C LEU A 327 5.40 -25.42 2.72
N ARG A 328 4.15 -25.72 2.40
CA ARG A 328 3.50 -27.03 2.62
C ARG A 328 3.29 -27.74 1.30
N ILE A 329 3.71 -29.02 1.25
CA ILE A 329 3.71 -29.82 0.03
C ILE A 329 2.99 -31.14 0.29
N TRP A 330 2.01 -31.45 -0.54
CA TRP A 330 1.37 -32.77 -0.63
C TRP A 330 1.85 -33.43 -1.92
N ASN A 331 2.46 -34.60 -1.81
CA ASN A 331 2.91 -35.39 -2.95
C ASN A 331 1.78 -36.18 -3.59
N THR A 332 0.67 -36.34 -2.86
CA THR A 332 -0.59 -36.88 -3.36
C THR A 332 -1.68 -35.84 -3.15
N PHE A 333 -2.53 -35.66 -4.17
CA PHE A 333 -3.59 -34.65 -4.11
C PHE A 333 -4.57 -34.96 -2.96
N PRO A 334 -4.78 -34.09 -1.98
CA PRO A 334 -5.74 -34.29 -0.89
C PRO A 334 -7.16 -34.49 -1.42
N THR A 335 -7.93 -35.39 -0.83
CA THR A 335 -9.26 -35.76 -1.32
C THR A 335 -10.40 -35.44 -0.36
N THR A 336 -10.08 -35.23 0.91
CA THR A 336 -11.05 -34.94 1.98
C THR A 336 -10.82 -33.61 2.66
N GLY A 337 -9.65 -33.04 2.50
CA GLY A 337 -9.25 -31.77 3.17
C GLY A 337 -8.65 -31.96 4.58
N SER A 338 -8.63 -33.18 5.09
CA SER A 338 -8.05 -33.51 6.41
C SER A 338 -6.62 -34.06 6.33
N GLU A 339 -6.10 -34.23 5.13
CA GLU A 339 -4.76 -34.77 4.89
C GLU A 339 -3.68 -33.74 5.24
N ALA A 340 -2.80 -34.14 6.17
CA ALA A 340 -1.63 -33.33 6.49
C ALA A 340 -0.66 -33.23 5.30
N ALA A 341 0.09 -32.13 5.21
CA ALA A 341 1.15 -32.01 4.22
C ALA A 341 2.25 -33.07 4.47
N ASP A 342 2.72 -33.71 3.38
CA ASP A 342 3.81 -34.70 3.46
C ASP A 342 5.13 -34.02 3.84
N ILE A 343 5.34 -32.78 3.38
CA ILE A 343 6.55 -32.01 3.62
C ILE A 343 6.13 -30.61 4.07
N THR A 344 6.72 -30.13 5.16
CA THR A 344 6.60 -28.77 5.63
C THR A 344 8.00 -28.18 5.77
N ILE A 345 8.34 -27.24 4.89
CA ILE A 345 9.60 -26.48 4.95
C ILE A 345 9.33 -25.21 5.75
N THR A 346 9.92 -25.10 6.93
CA THR A 346 9.75 -23.93 7.80
C THR A 346 10.95 -23.00 7.66
N GLY A 347 10.69 -21.72 7.46
CA GLY A 347 11.70 -20.71 7.31
C GLY A 347 12.60 -20.53 8.52
N ASN A 348 13.89 -20.49 8.27
CA ASN A 348 14.95 -20.29 9.26
C ASN A 348 16.14 -19.56 8.61
N THR A 349 17.24 -19.42 9.31
CA THR A 349 18.45 -18.75 8.81
C THR A 349 19.20 -19.55 7.72
N THR A 350 18.78 -20.79 7.41
CA THR A 350 19.40 -21.62 6.36
C THR A 350 18.58 -21.58 5.07
N ASN A 351 17.25 -21.64 5.14
CA ASN A 351 16.39 -21.62 3.97
C ASN A 351 15.68 -20.30 3.72
N CYS A 352 15.89 -19.30 4.56
CA CYS A 352 15.52 -17.91 4.38
C CYS A 352 14.03 -17.58 4.16
N LEU A 353 13.10 -18.52 4.15
CA LEU A 353 11.67 -18.25 4.04
C LEU A 353 11.21 -17.36 5.19
N GLY A 354 10.64 -16.20 4.88
CA GLY A 354 10.12 -15.26 5.85
C GLY A 354 8.60 -15.15 5.79
N THR A 355 8.09 -14.47 4.80
CA THR A 355 6.66 -14.37 4.50
C THR A 355 6.40 -14.86 3.08
N PRO A 356 6.51 -16.19 2.83
CA PRO A 356 6.32 -16.79 1.52
C PRO A 356 4.91 -16.49 1.02
N ARG A 357 4.78 -16.02 -0.22
CA ARG A 357 3.53 -15.61 -0.83
C ARG A 357 3.24 -16.40 -2.10
N GLY A 358 3.33 -15.80 -3.29
CA GLY A 358 3.08 -16.50 -4.54
C GLY A 358 3.94 -17.74 -4.70
N VAL A 359 3.37 -18.83 -5.19
CA VAL A 359 4.08 -20.07 -5.46
C VAL A 359 3.74 -20.61 -6.83
N THR A 360 4.75 -20.96 -7.60
CA THR A 360 4.58 -21.63 -8.90
C THR A 360 5.57 -22.78 -9.08
N SER A 361 5.26 -23.71 -9.96
CA SER A 361 6.11 -24.86 -10.24
C SER A 361 5.88 -25.42 -11.66
N ASN A 362 6.92 -25.97 -12.23
CA ASN A 362 6.83 -26.78 -13.45
C ASN A 362 6.77 -28.31 -13.14
N GLY A 363 6.54 -28.68 -11.90
CA GLY A 363 6.54 -30.06 -11.43
C GLY A 363 7.90 -30.60 -10.99
N THR A 364 8.99 -29.88 -11.31
CA THR A 364 10.38 -30.21 -10.93
C THR A 364 10.96 -29.12 -10.02
N ALA A 365 10.91 -27.88 -10.44
CA ALA A 365 11.36 -26.74 -9.66
C ALA A 365 10.15 -26.05 -8.99
N ILE A 366 10.39 -25.41 -7.85
CA ILE A 366 9.41 -24.57 -7.17
C ILE A 366 10.00 -23.17 -7.03
N ILE A 367 9.20 -22.15 -7.34
CA ILE A 367 9.52 -20.74 -7.10
C ILE A 367 8.56 -20.21 -6.06
N VAL A 368 9.09 -19.52 -5.06
CA VAL A 368 8.32 -18.94 -3.95
C VAL A 368 8.67 -17.48 -3.84
N GLY A 369 7.74 -16.60 -4.17
CA GLY A 369 7.88 -15.17 -3.89
C GLY A 369 7.83 -14.91 -2.39
N ASP A 370 8.79 -14.18 -1.84
CA ASP A 370 8.88 -13.89 -0.41
C ASP A 370 9.03 -12.38 -0.18
N HIS A 371 8.13 -11.82 0.63
CA HIS A 371 8.10 -10.39 0.92
C HIS A 371 9.16 -9.99 1.95
N ASN A 372 9.39 -10.81 2.98
CA ASN A 372 10.33 -10.54 4.08
C ASN A 372 11.15 -11.79 4.38
N GLY A 373 12.12 -12.10 3.54
CA GLY A 373 13.02 -13.24 3.76
C GLY A 373 13.82 -13.12 5.07
N LYS A 374 14.01 -14.25 5.75
CA LYS A 374 14.68 -14.27 7.07
C LYS A 374 16.19 -14.00 7.04
N CYS A 375 16.84 -14.04 5.88
CA CYS A 375 18.28 -13.87 5.73
C CYS A 375 18.68 -12.45 5.32
N ALA A 376 17.98 -11.44 5.81
CA ALA A 376 18.16 -10.03 5.46
C ALA A 376 17.94 -9.73 3.96
N MET A 377 17.13 -10.55 3.28
CA MET A 377 16.69 -10.31 1.92
C MET A 377 15.20 -9.99 1.92
N GLU A 378 14.87 -8.75 1.59
CA GLU A 378 13.50 -8.34 1.34
C GLU A 378 13.18 -8.51 -0.15
N HIS A 379 11.92 -8.84 -0.49
CA HIS A 379 11.45 -8.90 -1.87
C HIS A 379 12.26 -9.85 -2.78
N VAL A 380 12.21 -11.13 -2.49
CA VAL A 380 12.96 -12.16 -3.20
C VAL A 380 12.04 -13.25 -3.74
N ALA A 381 12.43 -13.92 -4.83
CA ALA A 381 11.86 -15.22 -5.20
C ALA A 381 12.89 -16.32 -4.90
N HIS A 382 12.56 -17.19 -3.96
CA HIS A 382 13.35 -18.37 -3.62
C HIS A 382 13.10 -19.49 -4.61
N VAL A 383 14.14 -20.15 -5.09
CA VAL A 383 14.04 -21.24 -6.04
C VAL A 383 14.55 -22.55 -5.43
N PHE A 384 13.69 -23.54 -5.40
CA PHE A 384 14.07 -24.96 -5.26
C PHE A 384 14.17 -25.54 -6.67
N ALA A 385 15.38 -25.68 -7.19
CA ALA A 385 15.61 -26.15 -8.57
C ALA A 385 15.21 -27.62 -8.76
N THR A 386 15.05 -28.38 -7.68
CA THR A 386 14.55 -29.75 -7.68
C THR A 386 13.42 -29.86 -6.65
N TRP A 387 12.48 -30.76 -6.92
CA TRP A 387 11.35 -31.00 -6.02
C TRP A 387 11.85 -31.42 -4.63
N PRO A 388 11.44 -30.74 -3.57
CA PRO A 388 11.80 -31.09 -2.20
C PRO A 388 11.36 -32.51 -1.83
N THR A 389 12.24 -33.29 -1.22
CA THR A 389 11.96 -34.66 -0.76
C THR A 389 11.86 -34.76 0.76
N SER A 390 12.17 -33.67 1.49
CA SER A 390 12.08 -33.62 2.94
C SER A 390 11.86 -32.19 3.44
N SER A 391 11.46 -32.04 4.68
CA SER A 391 11.28 -30.73 5.34
C SER A 391 12.60 -29.98 5.60
N SER A 392 13.75 -30.61 5.39
CA SER A 392 15.08 -30.01 5.46
C SER A 392 15.62 -29.54 4.10
N ALA A 393 14.78 -29.54 3.05
CA ALA A 393 15.19 -29.03 1.75
C ALA A 393 15.62 -27.56 1.83
N VAL A 394 16.67 -27.21 1.08
CA VAL A 394 17.25 -25.86 1.06
C VAL A 394 17.02 -25.19 -0.29
N ILE A 395 16.93 -23.87 -0.26
CA ILE A 395 16.83 -23.02 -1.45
C ILE A 395 18.11 -23.21 -2.29
N SER A 396 17.92 -23.38 -3.60
CA SER A 396 19.03 -23.57 -4.55
C SER A 396 19.68 -22.24 -4.91
N TYR A 397 18.87 -21.19 -5.12
CA TYR A 397 19.29 -19.81 -5.38
C TYR A 397 18.11 -18.86 -5.24
N ASP A 398 18.41 -17.55 -5.22
CA ASP A 398 17.46 -16.48 -5.08
C ASP A 398 17.42 -15.61 -6.33
N ILE A 399 16.22 -15.18 -6.73
CA ILE A 399 15.99 -14.20 -7.79
C ILE A 399 15.56 -12.90 -7.12
N LEU A 400 16.39 -11.87 -7.25
CA LEU A 400 16.08 -10.52 -6.77
C LEU A 400 15.31 -9.75 -7.83
N PRO A 401 14.44 -8.80 -7.45
CA PRO A 401 13.84 -7.87 -8.38
C PRO A 401 14.91 -7.14 -9.19
N ILE A 402 14.67 -6.95 -10.48
CA ILE A 402 15.58 -6.13 -11.32
C ILE A 402 15.54 -4.67 -10.88
N ASP A 403 14.39 -4.21 -10.40
CA ASP A 403 14.22 -2.90 -9.78
C ASP A 403 14.49 -3.02 -8.27
N PRO A 404 15.44 -2.29 -7.71
CA PRO A 404 15.77 -2.36 -6.28
C PRO A 404 14.64 -1.91 -5.35
N ASN A 405 13.65 -1.20 -5.87
CA ASN A 405 12.43 -0.84 -5.14
C ASN A 405 11.23 -1.72 -5.55
N GLY A 406 11.47 -2.80 -6.27
CA GLY A 406 10.44 -3.72 -6.72
C GLY A 406 9.91 -4.59 -5.59
N ALA A 407 8.64 -5.01 -5.70
CA ALA A 407 8.06 -6.04 -4.87
C ALA A 407 8.67 -7.41 -5.14
N TRP A 408 8.37 -8.39 -4.29
CA TRP A 408 8.80 -9.77 -4.47
C TRP A 408 8.32 -10.34 -5.82
N PRO A 409 9.19 -11.03 -6.59
CA PRO A 409 8.82 -11.59 -7.87
C PRO A 409 7.87 -12.80 -7.71
N SER A 410 6.77 -12.78 -8.46
CA SER A 410 5.81 -13.88 -8.57
C SER A 410 5.41 -14.06 -10.03
N GLY A 411 4.85 -15.20 -10.41
CA GLY A 411 4.40 -15.42 -11.76
C GLY A 411 4.26 -16.91 -12.10
N SER A 412 4.34 -17.25 -13.38
CA SER A 412 4.04 -18.59 -13.88
C SER A 412 5.10 -19.16 -14.81
N PHE A 413 5.00 -20.47 -15.03
CA PHE A 413 5.69 -21.18 -16.10
C PHE A 413 4.80 -21.32 -17.34
N ASP A 414 5.30 -20.93 -18.47
CA ASP A 414 4.70 -21.31 -19.75
C ASP A 414 4.97 -22.80 -20.02
N SER A 415 3.95 -23.62 -19.91
CA SER A 415 4.05 -25.06 -20.09
C SER A 415 4.45 -25.49 -21.49
N SER A 416 4.25 -24.63 -22.48
CA SER A 416 4.57 -24.92 -23.88
C SER A 416 6.05 -24.72 -24.21
N THR A 417 6.70 -23.74 -23.57
CA THR A 417 8.10 -23.37 -23.81
C THR A 417 9.02 -23.74 -22.68
N GLY A 418 8.49 -24.02 -21.49
CA GLY A 418 9.25 -24.22 -20.25
C GLY A 418 9.87 -22.93 -19.70
N LYS A 419 9.60 -21.78 -20.30
CA LYS A 419 10.06 -20.49 -19.82
C LYS A 419 9.30 -20.08 -18.57
N MET A 420 9.93 -19.26 -17.76
CA MET A 420 9.36 -18.69 -16.55
C MET A 420 9.20 -17.18 -16.71
N TYR A 421 8.05 -16.69 -16.35
CA TYR A 421 7.73 -15.25 -16.36
C TYR A 421 7.44 -14.80 -14.95
N LEU A 422 8.22 -13.84 -14.47
CA LEU A 422 8.06 -13.26 -13.13
C LEU A 422 7.75 -11.78 -13.22
N LEU A 423 6.85 -11.35 -12.37
CA LEU A 423 6.44 -9.97 -12.19
C LEU A 423 6.82 -9.50 -10.80
N SER A 424 7.40 -8.31 -10.74
CA SER A 424 7.40 -7.45 -9.56
C SER A 424 6.88 -6.08 -9.99
N THR A 425 7.68 -5.03 -9.98
CA THR A 425 7.43 -3.78 -10.74
C THR A 425 7.89 -3.88 -12.20
N THR A 426 8.50 -4.99 -12.57
CA THR A 426 8.97 -5.30 -13.92
C THR A 426 8.60 -6.72 -14.30
N LEU A 427 8.22 -6.93 -15.56
CA LEU A 427 8.01 -8.26 -16.13
C LEU A 427 9.33 -8.79 -16.69
N VAL A 428 9.73 -9.98 -16.28
CA VAL A 428 10.99 -10.60 -16.65
C VAL A 428 10.78 -12.03 -17.15
N GLU A 429 11.30 -12.36 -18.33
CA GLU A 429 11.37 -13.71 -18.88
C GLU A 429 12.68 -14.37 -18.45
N TYR A 430 12.60 -15.59 -17.99
CA TYR A 430 13.74 -16.49 -17.74
C TYR A 430 13.63 -17.75 -18.59
N PRO A 431 14.74 -18.39 -18.97
CA PRO A 431 14.74 -19.60 -19.79
C PRO A 431 14.16 -20.84 -19.07
N GLY A 432 13.75 -20.68 -17.82
CA GLY A 432 13.25 -21.72 -16.93
C GLY A 432 13.91 -21.61 -15.55
N ALA A 433 13.81 -22.65 -14.74
CA ALA A 433 14.46 -22.73 -13.42
C ALA A 433 15.57 -23.80 -13.41
N PRO A 434 16.72 -23.54 -14.01
CA PRO A 434 17.88 -24.47 -13.98
C PRO A 434 18.44 -24.60 -12.56
N ALA A 435 19.50 -25.42 -12.39
CA ALA A 435 20.12 -25.64 -11.09
C ALA A 435 20.87 -24.40 -10.53
N SER A 436 21.12 -23.39 -11.36
CA SER A 436 21.76 -22.12 -10.98
C SER A 436 20.98 -20.94 -11.55
N LEU A 437 21.15 -19.77 -10.95
CA LEU A 437 20.45 -18.54 -11.32
C LEU A 437 20.60 -18.22 -12.82
N PRO A 438 19.49 -18.22 -13.59
CA PRO A 438 19.49 -17.86 -15.00
C PRO A 438 19.53 -16.34 -15.20
N THR A 439 19.95 -15.91 -16.40
CA THR A 439 19.83 -14.50 -16.79
C THR A 439 18.40 -14.22 -17.26
N GLY A 440 17.77 -13.22 -16.66
CA GLY A 440 16.44 -12.75 -17.04
C GLY A 440 16.48 -11.70 -18.15
N THR A 441 15.45 -11.68 -18.98
CA THR A 441 15.22 -10.68 -20.02
C THR A 441 14.02 -9.82 -19.64
N ARG A 442 14.20 -8.53 -19.43
CA ARG A 442 13.13 -7.58 -19.11
C ARG A 442 12.24 -7.37 -20.33
N LEU A 443 10.94 -7.55 -20.13
CA LEU A 443 9.89 -7.36 -21.13
C LEU A 443 9.07 -6.09 -20.83
N ALA A 444 8.26 -5.67 -21.82
CA ALA A 444 7.20 -4.67 -21.67
C ALA A 444 7.63 -3.36 -21.00
N LYS A 445 8.83 -2.86 -21.29
CA LYS A 445 9.32 -1.57 -20.71
C LYS A 445 8.45 -0.36 -21.02
N GLY A 446 7.57 -0.45 -22.02
CA GLY A 446 6.58 0.58 -22.34
C GLY A 446 5.33 0.55 -21.46
N THR A 447 5.22 -0.45 -20.59
CA THR A 447 4.12 -0.58 -19.63
C THR A 447 4.70 -0.47 -18.22
N PRO A 448 4.42 0.62 -17.50
CA PRO A 448 4.72 0.67 -16.09
C PRO A 448 3.74 -0.25 -15.34
N PHE A 449 4.27 -1.22 -14.63
CA PHE A 449 3.46 -2.09 -13.78
C PHE A 449 3.43 -1.57 -12.35
N ASP A 450 2.26 -1.59 -11.76
CA ASP A 450 2.06 -1.38 -10.34
C ASP A 450 1.67 -2.72 -9.67
N GLY A 451 2.57 -3.69 -9.87
CA GLY A 451 2.41 -5.04 -9.32
C GLY A 451 2.37 -5.01 -7.79
N GLY A 452 3.08 -4.06 -7.18
CA GLY A 452 3.11 -3.91 -5.73
C GLY A 452 3.46 -5.23 -5.06
N ASP A 453 2.67 -5.59 -4.06
CA ASP A 453 2.89 -6.77 -3.22
C ASP A 453 2.19 -8.03 -3.71
N GLY A 454 1.91 -8.20 -4.98
CA GLY A 454 1.21 -9.42 -5.33
C GLY A 454 0.71 -9.57 -6.75
N GLY A 455 1.32 -8.90 -7.70
CA GLY A 455 1.01 -9.12 -9.11
C GLY A 455 1.39 -10.52 -9.58
N ASP A 456 0.71 -10.99 -10.63
CA ASP A 456 0.92 -12.29 -11.23
C ASP A 456 0.87 -12.20 -12.75
N VAL A 457 1.31 -13.25 -13.44
CA VAL A 457 1.32 -13.30 -14.90
C VAL A 457 0.81 -14.65 -15.41
N GLU A 458 -0.05 -14.62 -16.42
CA GLU A 458 -0.60 -15.81 -17.05
C GLU A 458 -0.60 -15.67 -18.58
N ILE A 459 -0.29 -16.77 -19.28
CA ILE A 459 -0.24 -16.81 -20.74
C ILE A 459 -1.31 -17.79 -21.25
N VAL A 460 -2.27 -17.26 -21.98
CA VAL A 460 -3.40 -18.05 -22.48
C VAL A 460 -3.92 -17.51 -23.82
N ASN A 461 -4.24 -18.41 -24.74
CA ASN A 461 -4.85 -18.09 -26.06
C ASN A 461 -4.08 -17.03 -26.87
N GLY A 462 -2.75 -17.02 -26.78
CA GLY A 462 -1.91 -16.06 -27.49
C GLY A 462 -1.92 -14.65 -26.90
N TYR A 463 -2.32 -14.51 -25.64
CA TYR A 463 -2.23 -13.28 -24.87
C TYR A 463 -1.46 -13.50 -23.57
N THR A 464 -0.79 -12.46 -23.10
CA THR A 464 -0.18 -12.38 -21.77
C THR A 464 -1.00 -11.43 -20.92
N TYR A 465 -1.48 -11.93 -19.77
CA TYR A 465 -2.23 -11.18 -18.76
C TYR A 465 -1.34 -10.94 -17.57
N VAL A 466 -1.34 -9.73 -17.05
CA VAL A 466 -0.53 -9.32 -15.91
C VAL A 466 -1.43 -8.61 -14.92
N SER A 467 -1.66 -9.20 -13.75
CA SER A 467 -2.40 -8.54 -12.68
C SER A 467 -1.51 -7.51 -11.96
N GLU A 468 -2.07 -6.33 -11.75
CA GLU A 468 -1.39 -5.25 -11.06
C GLU A 468 -2.08 -4.99 -9.72
N TYR A 469 -1.49 -5.52 -8.65
CA TYR A 469 -2.08 -5.53 -7.31
C TYR A 469 -2.47 -4.12 -6.83
N ASN A 470 -1.51 -3.19 -6.76
CA ASN A 470 -1.78 -1.81 -6.38
C ASN A 470 -2.44 -0.99 -7.51
N GLY A 471 -2.24 -1.40 -8.75
CA GLY A 471 -2.83 -0.77 -9.93
C GLY A 471 -4.33 -1.02 -10.09
N ASN A 472 -4.90 -2.00 -9.34
CA ASN A 472 -6.32 -2.35 -9.41
C ASN A 472 -6.80 -2.66 -10.84
N ARG A 473 -5.94 -3.30 -11.63
CA ARG A 473 -6.19 -3.59 -13.04
C ARG A 473 -5.42 -4.83 -13.51
N MET A 474 -5.67 -5.22 -14.73
CA MET A 474 -4.92 -6.26 -15.42
C MET A 474 -4.46 -5.70 -16.77
N ALA A 475 -3.14 -5.65 -16.99
CA ALA A 475 -2.56 -5.28 -18.28
C ALA A 475 -2.57 -6.49 -19.21
N VAL A 476 -2.95 -6.29 -20.47
CA VAL A 476 -3.08 -7.37 -21.45
C VAL A 476 -2.26 -7.10 -22.71
N PHE A 477 -1.46 -8.07 -23.10
CA PHE A 477 -0.63 -8.03 -24.30
C PHE A 477 -1.05 -9.13 -25.27
N LYS A 478 -1.05 -8.81 -26.55
CA LYS A 478 -1.21 -9.82 -27.60
C LYS A 478 0.13 -10.51 -27.82
N GLY A 479 0.20 -11.80 -27.55
CA GLY A 479 1.44 -12.58 -27.54
C GLY A 479 2.31 -12.29 -26.31
N ILE A 480 3.54 -12.78 -26.33
CA ILE A 480 4.57 -12.41 -25.36
C ILE A 480 5.05 -11.00 -25.70
N PRO A 481 5.02 -10.03 -24.75
CA PRO A 481 5.40 -8.67 -25.06
C PRO A 481 6.91 -8.56 -25.37
N GLY A 482 7.25 -7.80 -26.39
CA GLY A 482 8.64 -7.44 -26.68
C GLY A 482 9.20 -6.48 -25.60
N ALA A 483 10.51 -6.25 -25.63
CA ALA A 483 11.23 -5.46 -24.63
C ALA A 483 10.66 -4.06 -24.40
N SER A 484 10.14 -3.40 -25.44
CA SER A 484 9.59 -2.04 -25.36
C SER A 484 8.06 -1.99 -25.53
N ALA A 485 7.37 -3.11 -25.46
CA ALA A 485 5.93 -3.18 -25.68
C ALA A 485 5.18 -2.38 -24.60
N ALA A 486 4.08 -1.73 -25.02
CA ALA A 486 3.04 -1.23 -24.13
C ALA A 486 1.87 -2.23 -24.14
N ALA A 487 1.05 -2.23 -23.08
CA ALA A 487 -0.15 -3.03 -23.02
C ALA A 487 -1.10 -2.68 -24.17
N ASN A 488 -1.74 -3.71 -24.75
CA ASN A 488 -2.73 -3.51 -25.81
C ASN A 488 -4.03 -2.92 -25.24
N PHE A 489 -4.40 -3.36 -24.06
CA PHE A 489 -5.55 -2.83 -23.31
C PHE A 489 -5.43 -3.21 -21.82
N TYR A 490 -6.32 -2.65 -21.03
CA TYR A 490 -6.45 -2.97 -19.60
C TYR A 490 -7.85 -3.43 -19.27
N LEU A 491 -7.97 -4.34 -18.31
CA LEU A 491 -9.19 -4.68 -17.59
C LEU A 491 -9.09 -4.14 -16.17
N GLY A 492 -10.20 -3.76 -15.57
CA GLY A 492 -10.21 -3.18 -14.22
C GLY A 492 -10.29 -1.67 -14.26
N SER A 493 -9.48 -0.99 -13.42
CA SER A 493 -9.50 0.47 -13.36
C SER A 493 -9.13 1.07 -14.72
N ALA A 494 -9.86 2.12 -15.11
CA ALA A 494 -9.73 2.68 -16.45
C ALA A 494 -8.42 3.44 -16.64
N GLY A 495 -7.75 3.07 -17.69
CA GLY A 495 -6.54 3.73 -18.14
C GLY A 495 -5.30 3.38 -17.31
N PRO A 496 -4.12 3.78 -17.74
CA PRO A 496 -3.00 3.78 -16.86
C PRO A 496 -3.38 4.72 -15.71
N SER A 497 -3.79 4.16 -14.57
CA SER A 497 -3.57 4.83 -13.31
C SER A 497 -2.16 5.39 -13.43
N GLY A 498 -1.89 6.58 -13.01
CA GLY A 498 -0.56 7.15 -13.18
C GLY A 498 0.47 6.06 -13.04
N PRO A 499 1.59 6.16 -13.64
CA PRO A 499 2.57 5.11 -13.69
C PRO A 499 2.95 4.72 -12.31
N SER A 500 3.12 3.46 -12.16
CA SER A 500 3.91 2.93 -11.09
C SER A 500 5.28 3.63 -11.08
N LYS A 501 5.82 3.77 -9.93
CA LYS A 501 7.21 4.12 -9.72
C LYS A 501 8.08 3.09 -10.46
N SER A 502 8.32 3.28 -11.76
CA SER A 502 9.41 2.53 -12.38
C SER A 502 10.68 3.02 -11.70
N GLY A 503 11.48 2.14 -11.13
CA GLY A 503 12.70 2.49 -10.39
C GLY A 503 13.72 3.31 -11.15
N ASN A 504 13.45 3.62 -12.40
CA ASN A 504 14.27 4.47 -13.26
C ASN A 504 13.86 5.94 -13.27
N GLY A 505 12.83 6.35 -12.52
CA GLY A 505 12.40 7.75 -12.49
C GLY A 505 11.95 8.29 -13.86
N ASP A 506 11.51 7.44 -14.76
CA ASP A 506 11.25 7.79 -16.17
C ASP A 506 9.85 8.31 -16.43
N TYR A 507 9.10 8.54 -15.36
CA TYR A 507 7.73 9.01 -15.51
C TYR A 507 7.63 10.54 -15.50
N VAL A 508 6.92 11.03 -16.48
CA VAL A 508 6.46 12.43 -16.54
C VAL A 508 4.95 12.40 -16.31
N GLY A 509 4.54 12.70 -15.08
CA GLY A 509 3.13 12.86 -14.77
C GLY A 509 2.54 14.06 -15.49
N GLN A 510 1.27 13.98 -15.84
CA GLN A 510 0.54 15.06 -16.51
C GLN A 510 -0.69 15.44 -15.69
N VAL A 511 -0.96 16.71 -15.65
CA VAL A 511 -2.29 17.20 -15.30
C VAL A 511 -3.17 17.00 -16.51
N VAL A 512 -4.32 16.33 -16.35
CA VAL A 512 -5.25 16.06 -17.45
C VAL A 512 -6.64 16.54 -17.09
N GLU A 513 -7.30 17.16 -18.05
CA GLU A 513 -8.69 17.60 -17.94
C GLU A 513 -9.62 16.52 -18.48
N ASN A 514 -10.69 16.24 -17.73
CA ASN A 514 -11.86 15.45 -18.15
C ASN A 514 -11.56 14.13 -18.89
N THR A 515 -10.50 13.42 -18.50
CA THR A 515 -10.09 12.18 -19.15
C THR A 515 -10.53 10.93 -18.42
N LEU A 516 -11.10 11.05 -17.21
CA LEU A 516 -11.49 9.90 -16.43
C LEU A 516 -12.76 9.26 -16.98
N GLN A 517 -12.69 7.94 -17.07
CA GLN A 517 -13.84 7.13 -17.41
C GLN A 517 -14.72 6.94 -16.16
N THR A 518 -15.90 6.33 -16.34
CA THR A 518 -16.88 6.10 -15.29
C THR A 518 -16.40 5.21 -14.14
N ASN A 519 -15.32 4.48 -14.32
CA ASN A 519 -14.80 3.46 -13.42
C ASN A 519 -13.40 3.81 -12.85
N PHE A 520 -13.16 5.08 -12.50
CA PHE A 520 -11.95 5.45 -11.76
C PHE A 520 -12.01 4.96 -10.32
N LEU A 521 -10.85 4.71 -9.75
CA LEU A 521 -10.69 4.26 -8.38
C LEU A 521 -9.93 5.31 -7.58
N ILE A 522 -10.41 5.64 -6.39
CA ILE A 522 -9.74 6.51 -5.44
C ILE A 522 -9.29 5.66 -4.26
N THR A 523 -7.97 5.59 -4.04
CA THR A 523 -7.41 4.85 -2.92
C THR A 523 -7.20 5.79 -1.73
N ASN A 524 -7.55 5.36 -0.53
CA ASN A 524 -7.45 6.13 0.72
C ASN A 524 -7.86 7.62 0.58
N PRO A 525 -9.09 7.90 0.13
CA PRO A 525 -9.51 9.24 -0.28
C PRO A 525 -9.49 10.25 0.87
N GLN A 526 -8.89 11.42 0.64
CA GLN A 526 -8.85 12.54 1.58
C GLN A 526 -9.61 13.72 0.98
N VAL A 527 -10.79 13.98 1.52
CA VAL A 527 -11.69 15.03 0.99
C VAL A 527 -11.32 16.40 1.54
N ALA A 528 -11.34 17.41 0.70
CA ALA A 528 -11.26 18.83 1.07
C ALA A 528 -12.10 19.68 0.11
N THR A 529 -12.74 20.73 0.63
CA THR A 529 -13.52 21.67 -0.20
C THR A 529 -13.17 23.11 0.14
N LEU A 530 -13.19 23.97 -0.87
CA LEU A 530 -12.98 25.41 -0.70
C LEU A 530 -13.55 26.18 -1.88
N GLY A 531 -14.25 27.29 -1.63
CA GLY A 531 -14.76 28.16 -2.67
C GLY A 531 -15.75 27.50 -3.64
N GLY A 532 -16.47 26.48 -3.17
CA GLY A 532 -17.40 25.71 -4.00
C GLY A 532 -16.75 24.56 -4.78
N ALA A 533 -15.42 24.46 -4.82
CA ALA A 533 -14.69 23.33 -5.42
C ALA A 533 -14.42 22.22 -4.40
N MET A 534 -14.20 21.00 -4.89
CA MET A 534 -13.78 19.84 -4.09
C MET A 534 -12.51 19.24 -4.65
N ALA A 535 -11.58 18.86 -3.77
CA ALA A 535 -10.43 18.04 -4.08
C ALA A 535 -10.48 16.75 -3.27
N ILE A 536 -10.13 15.63 -3.87
CA ILE A 536 -9.91 14.35 -3.19
C ILE A 536 -8.52 13.87 -3.53
N SER A 537 -7.63 13.87 -2.56
CA SER A 537 -6.31 13.27 -2.73
C SER A 537 -6.40 11.76 -2.53
N SER A 538 -5.56 11.05 -3.27
CA SER A 538 -5.50 9.59 -3.32
C SER A 538 -4.04 9.18 -3.24
N ASP A 539 -3.73 8.22 -2.38
CA ASP A 539 -2.35 7.87 -2.04
C ASP A 539 -1.67 6.96 -3.07
N PHE A 540 -2.11 5.71 -3.22
CA PHE A 540 -1.41 4.72 -4.03
C PHE A 540 -1.36 5.06 -5.52
N ASP A 541 -2.40 5.63 -6.07
CA ASP A 541 -2.43 6.07 -7.46
C ASP A 541 -1.80 7.46 -7.67
N ARG A 542 -1.30 8.10 -6.58
CA ARG A 542 -0.57 9.37 -6.59
C ARG A 542 -1.29 10.48 -7.37
N LYS A 543 -2.57 10.70 -7.03
CA LYS A 543 -3.44 11.66 -7.73
C LYS A 543 -4.19 12.57 -6.76
N ILE A 544 -4.58 13.72 -7.29
CA ILE A 544 -5.56 14.61 -6.68
C ILE A 544 -6.67 14.82 -7.71
N TYR A 545 -7.84 14.31 -7.40
CA TYR A 545 -9.04 14.46 -8.21
C TYR A 545 -9.76 15.76 -7.84
N VAL A 546 -10.15 16.57 -8.82
CA VAL A 546 -10.72 17.89 -8.58
C VAL A 546 -12.06 18.04 -9.31
N TRP A 547 -13.06 18.45 -8.56
CA TRP A 547 -14.35 18.93 -9.07
C TRP A 547 -14.39 20.45 -8.92
N LYS A 548 -14.64 21.18 -10.02
CA LYS A 548 -14.77 22.65 -10.01
C LYS A 548 -15.98 23.14 -9.22
N SER A 549 -16.95 22.24 -9.01
CA SER A 549 -18.11 22.45 -8.14
C SER A 549 -18.31 21.21 -7.28
N ILE A 550 -18.65 21.39 -6.00
CA ILE A 550 -18.97 20.26 -5.11
C ILE A 550 -20.09 19.43 -5.74
N PRO A 551 -19.86 18.11 -5.99
CA PRO A 551 -20.82 17.29 -6.72
C PRO A 551 -22.18 17.19 -6.01
N ALA A 552 -23.25 17.44 -6.74
CA ALA A 552 -24.63 17.25 -6.26
C ALA A 552 -25.15 15.85 -6.59
N THR A 553 -24.62 15.20 -7.64
CA THR A 553 -25.07 13.91 -8.14
C THR A 553 -24.08 12.82 -7.78
N ASP A 554 -24.60 11.62 -7.53
CA ASP A 554 -23.80 10.44 -7.23
C ASP A 554 -22.95 10.02 -8.45
N GLY A 555 -21.75 9.54 -8.18
CA GLY A 555 -20.83 9.08 -9.21
C GLY A 555 -20.31 10.17 -10.15
N ALA A 556 -20.47 11.46 -9.80
CA ALA A 556 -19.99 12.56 -10.61
C ALA A 556 -18.48 12.45 -10.84
N LYS A 557 -18.06 12.54 -12.11
CA LYS A 557 -16.65 12.48 -12.49
C LYS A 557 -15.92 13.78 -12.11
N PRO A 558 -14.64 13.70 -11.75
CA PRO A 558 -13.84 14.90 -11.58
C PRO A 558 -13.63 15.63 -12.91
N ASP A 559 -13.52 16.95 -12.82
CA ASP A 559 -13.22 17.82 -13.97
C ASP A 559 -11.73 17.78 -14.31
N LEU A 560 -10.88 17.50 -13.34
CA LEU A 560 -9.44 17.62 -13.46
C LEU A 560 -8.76 16.57 -12.55
N VAL A 561 -7.63 16.06 -12.99
CA VAL A 561 -6.77 15.15 -12.23
C VAL A 561 -5.34 15.68 -12.23
N TRP A 562 -4.83 15.95 -11.04
CA TRP A 562 -3.42 16.23 -10.81
C TRP A 562 -2.68 14.94 -10.49
N THR A 563 -1.48 14.76 -11.03
CA THR A 563 -0.58 13.73 -10.55
C THR A 563 0.37 14.30 -9.50
N THR A 564 0.60 13.54 -8.43
CA THR A 564 1.65 13.83 -7.45
C THR A 564 2.94 13.06 -7.75
N GLN A 565 3.05 12.51 -8.96
CA GLN A 565 4.25 11.83 -9.47
C GLN A 565 4.70 12.49 -10.79
N ASN A 566 5.56 13.49 -10.69
CA ASN A 566 6.08 14.24 -11.82
C ASN A 566 7.50 14.74 -11.54
N GLN A 567 8.42 13.85 -11.24
CA GLN A 567 9.80 14.18 -10.84
C GLN A 567 10.59 14.96 -11.92
N ARG A 568 10.20 14.83 -13.19
CA ARG A 568 10.89 15.46 -14.33
C ARG A 568 10.27 16.77 -14.80
N ALA A 569 9.33 17.32 -14.05
CA ALA A 569 8.79 18.62 -14.40
C ALA A 569 9.91 19.66 -14.47
N THR A 570 9.95 20.45 -15.53
CA THR A 570 10.92 21.53 -15.69
C THR A 570 10.69 22.67 -14.70
N ASN A 571 9.44 22.85 -14.26
CA ASN A 571 9.11 23.74 -13.15
C ASN A 571 9.28 23.01 -11.81
N PRO A 572 10.19 23.43 -10.93
CA PRO A 572 10.44 22.77 -9.64
C PRO A 572 9.20 22.68 -8.74
N LEU A 573 8.27 23.63 -8.86
CA LEU A 573 7.01 23.59 -8.10
C LEU A 573 6.09 22.45 -8.52
N LEU A 574 6.24 21.96 -9.75
CA LEU A 574 5.49 20.81 -10.29
C LEU A 574 6.26 19.49 -10.20
N ALA A 575 7.54 19.53 -9.77
CA ALA A 575 8.35 18.33 -9.60
C ALA A 575 8.00 17.62 -8.29
N MET A 576 6.97 16.79 -8.32
CA MET A 576 6.39 16.09 -7.17
C MET A 576 6.67 14.60 -7.23
N ASP A 577 6.84 13.97 -6.07
CA ASP A 577 6.82 12.50 -5.92
C ASP A 577 6.44 12.13 -4.50
N PHE A 578 5.14 11.97 -4.24
CA PHE A 578 4.64 11.56 -2.93
C PHE A 578 3.24 10.95 -3.01
N GLN A 579 2.90 10.14 -2.06
CA GLN A 579 1.55 9.65 -1.82
C GLN A 579 0.76 10.71 -1.05
N ALA A 580 -0.26 11.29 -1.67
CA ALA A 580 -1.04 12.39 -1.10
C ALA A 580 -2.11 11.83 -0.14
N ASP A 581 -1.72 11.38 1.03
CA ASP A 581 -2.58 10.74 2.03
C ASP A 581 -3.11 11.70 3.12
N SER A 582 -2.89 12.98 2.95
CA SER A 582 -3.44 14.05 3.80
C SER A 582 -3.71 15.32 3.00
N SER A 583 -4.81 16.00 3.30
CA SER A 583 -5.13 17.29 2.68
C SER A 583 -5.79 18.25 3.66
N ALA A 584 -5.62 19.55 3.41
CA ALA A 584 -6.26 20.64 4.12
C ALA A 584 -6.71 21.72 3.14
N ALA A 585 -7.81 22.37 3.44
CA ALA A 585 -8.30 23.52 2.67
C ALA A 585 -8.95 24.55 3.61
N THR A 586 -8.57 25.82 3.48
CA THR A 586 -9.07 26.90 4.34
C THR A 586 -8.80 28.28 3.72
N ILE A 587 -9.31 29.32 4.35
CA ILE A 587 -8.79 30.68 4.18
C ILE A 587 -7.64 30.85 5.17
N ALA A 588 -6.43 31.08 4.67
CA ALA A 588 -5.23 31.20 5.48
C ALA A 588 -5.17 32.53 6.26
N ALA A 589 -4.15 32.67 7.11
CA ALA A 589 -3.94 33.87 7.93
C ALA A 589 -3.83 35.18 7.13
N ASP A 590 -3.37 35.12 5.89
CA ASP A 590 -3.28 36.26 4.98
C ASP A 590 -4.62 36.60 4.26
N GLY A 591 -5.72 35.95 4.65
CA GLY A 591 -7.04 36.12 4.08
C GLY A 591 -7.22 35.50 2.69
N LYS A 592 -6.24 34.76 2.19
CA LYS A 592 -6.28 34.10 0.88
C LYS A 592 -6.63 32.63 0.99
N PRO A 593 -7.24 32.05 -0.05
CA PRO A 593 -7.50 30.63 -0.08
C PRO A 593 -6.21 29.80 -0.08
N LEU A 594 -6.27 28.65 0.59
CA LEU A 594 -5.19 27.66 0.68
C LEU A 594 -5.78 26.28 0.45
N TYR A 595 -5.11 25.47 -0.38
CA TYR A 595 -5.22 24.04 -0.41
C TYR A 595 -3.84 23.42 -0.27
N ALA A 596 -3.70 22.43 0.55
CA ALA A 596 -2.44 21.71 0.74
C ALA A 596 -2.67 20.19 0.72
N ALA A 597 -1.71 19.47 0.16
CA ALA A 597 -1.63 18.01 0.21
C ALA A 597 -0.27 17.60 0.75
N ALA A 598 -0.24 16.53 1.55
CA ALA A 598 0.98 16.03 2.16
C ALA A 598 0.99 14.51 2.22
N GLY A 599 2.18 13.93 2.28
CA GLY A 599 2.43 12.52 2.49
C GLY A 599 3.91 12.20 2.37
N GLU A 600 4.34 11.03 2.84
CA GLU A 600 5.76 10.68 2.91
C GLU A 600 6.57 11.83 3.55
N LYS A 601 7.60 12.36 2.89
CA LYS A 601 8.40 13.51 3.37
C LYS A 601 8.13 14.80 2.58
N THR A 602 6.95 14.89 1.96
CA THR A 602 6.62 15.99 1.03
C THR A 602 5.29 16.63 1.40
N PHE A 603 5.22 17.95 1.24
CA PHE A 603 3.96 18.67 1.20
C PHE A 603 3.97 19.73 0.10
N VAL A 604 2.79 19.99 -0.46
CA VAL A 604 2.60 20.93 -1.55
C VAL A 604 1.43 21.85 -1.23
N VAL A 605 1.56 23.15 -1.54
CA VAL A 605 0.55 24.17 -1.22
C VAL A 605 0.15 24.95 -2.48
N TRP A 606 -1.14 25.10 -2.70
CA TRP A 606 -1.74 25.96 -3.71
C TRP A 606 -2.53 27.11 -3.07
N ARG A 607 -2.74 28.19 -3.82
CA ARG A 607 -3.65 29.27 -3.45
C ARG A 607 -5.09 28.94 -3.83
N GLY A 608 -5.66 27.99 -3.08
CA GLY A 608 -6.97 27.38 -3.29
C GLY A 608 -6.90 26.04 -4.00
N ILE A 609 -8.02 25.35 -4.11
CA ILE A 609 -8.09 24.08 -4.86
C ILE A 609 -7.74 24.34 -6.32
N PRO A 610 -6.77 23.62 -6.92
CA PRO A 610 -6.32 23.87 -8.29
C PRO A 610 -7.37 23.38 -9.29
N THR A 611 -8.16 24.28 -9.83
CA THR A 611 -9.28 24.00 -10.74
C THR A 611 -8.93 24.14 -12.23
N LYS A 612 -7.69 24.50 -12.54
CA LYS A 612 -7.15 24.64 -13.89
C LYS A 612 -5.79 23.99 -13.99
N ILE A 613 -5.43 23.47 -15.14
CA ILE A 613 -4.11 22.89 -15.40
C ILE A 613 -2.97 23.90 -15.27
N THR A 614 -3.30 25.19 -15.32
CA THR A 614 -2.34 26.30 -15.16
C THR A 614 -2.12 26.72 -13.71
N ASP A 615 -2.88 26.16 -12.76
CA ASP A 615 -2.76 26.47 -11.34
C ASP A 615 -1.50 25.80 -10.77
N VAL A 616 -0.41 26.58 -10.65
CA VAL A 616 0.86 26.08 -10.12
C VAL A 616 0.87 26.20 -8.60
N PRO A 617 1.42 25.22 -7.86
CA PRO A 617 1.62 25.38 -6.43
C PRO A 617 2.48 26.60 -6.10
N VAL A 618 2.24 27.20 -4.94
CA VAL A 618 3.10 28.27 -4.42
C VAL A 618 4.26 27.73 -3.60
N LEU A 619 4.16 26.49 -3.14
CA LEU A 619 5.18 25.83 -2.36
C LEU A 619 5.17 24.32 -2.64
N ASN A 620 6.36 23.74 -2.81
CA ASN A 620 6.61 22.32 -2.93
C ASN A 620 7.86 22.00 -2.13
N ILE A 621 7.68 21.33 -1.00
CA ILE A 621 8.74 21.07 -0.03
C ILE A 621 8.89 19.56 0.15
N SER A 622 10.12 19.08 -0.03
CA SER A 622 10.49 17.68 0.18
C SER A 622 11.68 17.56 1.10
N ASN A 623 11.65 16.60 2.01
CA ASN A 623 12.70 16.21 2.95
C ASN A 623 13.02 17.21 4.07
N SER A 624 12.99 18.51 3.83
CA SER A 624 13.34 19.51 4.85
C SER A 624 12.79 20.90 4.55
N ILE A 625 12.57 21.68 5.61
CA ILE A 625 12.21 23.09 5.54
C ILE A 625 12.86 23.84 6.72
N GLY A 626 13.51 24.98 6.45
CA GLY A 626 14.21 25.75 7.47
C GLY A 626 15.20 24.88 8.25
N ASN A 627 15.02 24.81 9.55
CA ASN A 627 15.83 24.01 10.47
C ASN A 627 15.25 22.60 10.74
N VAL A 628 14.22 22.17 10.02
CA VAL A 628 13.57 20.88 10.18
C VAL A 628 13.93 19.94 9.06
N THR A 629 14.38 18.73 9.40
CA THR A 629 14.47 17.59 8.49
C THR A 629 13.35 16.60 8.83
N PHE A 630 12.55 16.22 7.85
CA PHE A 630 11.43 15.30 8.05
C PHE A 630 11.90 13.86 8.19
N SER A 631 11.33 13.17 9.17
CA SER A 631 11.63 11.77 9.46
C SER A 631 10.76 10.81 8.64
N GLY A 632 9.47 11.11 8.47
CA GLY A 632 8.54 10.20 7.82
C GLY A 632 7.21 10.82 7.42
N GLY A 633 6.12 10.06 7.53
CA GLY A 633 4.81 10.40 7.02
C GLY A 633 4.27 11.76 7.45
N LEU A 634 4.15 12.68 6.52
CA LEU A 634 3.63 14.03 6.79
C LEU A 634 2.12 14.08 6.71
N ARG A 635 1.51 14.80 7.65
CA ARG A 635 0.10 15.17 7.63
C ARG A 635 -0.05 16.68 7.75
N VAL A 636 -0.97 17.23 6.96
CA VAL A 636 -1.18 18.69 6.92
C VAL A 636 -2.52 19.05 7.54
N ALA A 637 -2.50 20.13 8.31
CA ALA A 637 -3.70 20.88 8.70
C ALA A 637 -3.44 22.37 8.54
N ALA A 638 -4.51 23.15 8.42
CA ALA A 638 -4.41 24.60 8.34
C ALA A 638 -5.72 25.22 8.83
N ASP A 639 -5.61 26.42 9.39
CA ASP A 639 -6.73 27.27 9.74
C ASP A 639 -6.44 28.74 9.37
N ASN A 640 -7.25 29.64 9.84
CA ASN A 640 -7.10 31.09 9.56
C ASN A 640 -5.97 31.76 10.36
N LYS A 641 -5.19 31.01 11.11
CA LYS A 641 -4.07 31.51 11.92
C LYS A 641 -2.77 30.79 11.66
N TYR A 642 -2.83 29.46 11.57
CA TYR A 642 -1.66 28.61 11.50
C TYR A 642 -1.70 27.63 10.32
N PHE A 643 -0.50 27.24 9.91
CA PHE A 643 -0.23 26.10 9.04
C PHE A 643 0.52 25.05 9.87
N TYR A 644 0.07 23.79 9.80
CA TYR A 644 0.59 22.71 10.63
C TYR A 644 1.10 21.57 9.75
N ILE A 645 2.26 21.02 10.08
CA ILE A 645 2.77 19.76 9.56
C ILE A 645 3.04 18.83 10.73
N LEU A 646 2.30 17.74 10.81
CA LEU A 646 2.60 16.61 11.67
C LEU A 646 3.59 15.72 10.93
N ASP A 647 4.76 15.49 11.52
CA ASP A 647 5.69 14.43 11.14
C ASP A 647 5.43 13.25 12.10
N THR A 648 4.81 12.19 11.58
CA THR A 648 4.36 11.06 12.39
C THR A 648 5.53 10.30 13.02
N ASP A 649 6.65 10.19 12.30
CA ASP A 649 7.83 9.46 12.77
C ASP A 649 8.67 10.30 13.75
N ALA A 650 8.77 11.61 13.53
CA ALA A 650 9.36 12.53 14.48
C ALA A 650 8.46 12.77 15.70
N ARG A 651 7.17 12.41 15.64
CA ARG A 651 6.13 12.65 16.66
C ARG A 651 6.04 14.12 17.04
N LYS A 652 6.03 14.99 16.04
CA LYS A 652 6.00 16.44 16.21
C LYS A 652 5.02 17.09 15.25
N ILE A 653 4.31 18.06 15.77
CA ILE A 653 3.56 19.01 14.97
C ILE A 653 4.43 20.28 14.86
N TYR A 654 4.85 20.62 13.66
CA TYR A 654 5.51 21.86 13.35
C TYR A 654 4.47 22.92 12.98
N VAL A 655 4.60 24.13 13.47
CA VAL A 655 3.58 25.19 13.36
C VAL A 655 4.19 26.47 12.83
N TRP A 656 3.59 27.02 11.80
CA TRP A 656 3.91 28.33 11.23
C TRP A 656 2.72 29.27 11.37
N SER A 657 2.98 30.55 11.65
CA SER A 657 1.98 31.63 11.64
C SER A 657 1.64 31.99 10.18
N GLY A 658 0.75 31.22 9.57
CA GLY A 658 0.45 31.30 8.14
C GLY A 658 1.22 30.29 7.31
N ILE A 659 1.16 30.42 5.99
CA ILE A 659 1.85 29.52 5.06
C ILE A 659 3.34 29.81 5.09
N PRO A 660 4.24 28.80 5.16
CA PRO A 660 5.67 29.03 5.00
C PRO A 660 5.99 29.83 3.74
N SER A 661 6.89 30.80 3.86
CA SER A 661 7.22 31.70 2.75
C SER A 661 8.05 31.01 1.66
N ASP A 662 8.97 30.15 2.06
CA ASP A 662 9.83 29.35 1.20
C ASP A 662 10.46 28.16 1.96
N LYS A 663 11.36 27.43 1.31
CA LYS A 663 12.05 26.28 1.88
C LYS A 663 12.99 26.59 3.05
N ASN A 664 13.33 27.84 3.30
CA ASN A 664 14.22 28.25 4.39
C ASN A 664 13.45 28.73 5.62
N ASP A 665 12.11 28.79 5.53
CA ASP A 665 11.25 29.27 6.59
C ASP A 665 11.08 28.21 7.69
N SER A 666 11.63 28.49 8.85
CA SER A 666 11.55 27.59 10.01
C SER A 666 10.21 27.70 10.71
N PRO A 667 9.68 26.60 11.32
CA PRO A 667 8.46 26.72 12.12
C PRO A 667 8.66 27.66 13.32
N ASP A 668 7.63 28.41 13.65
CA ASP A 668 7.64 29.30 14.82
C ASP A 668 7.79 28.52 16.13
N PHE A 669 7.16 27.35 16.18
CA PHE A 669 7.26 26.44 17.31
C PHE A 669 6.86 25.01 16.91
N SER A 670 7.05 24.06 17.81
CA SER A 670 6.60 22.69 17.65
C SER A 670 5.94 22.13 18.91
N ILE A 671 5.07 21.13 18.71
CA ILE A 671 4.37 20.41 19.77
C ILE A 671 4.73 18.93 19.66
N SER A 672 5.21 18.33 20.76
CA SER A 672 5.49 16.90 20.78
C SER A 672 4.20 16.11 21.02
N ALA A 673 3.82 15.26 20.09
CA ALA A 673 2.63 14.42 20.18
C ALA A 673 2.75 13.18 19.30
N THR A 674 2.34 12.03 19.81
CA THR A 674 2.25 10.78 19.04
C THR A 674 0.88 10.69 18.40
N LEU A 675 0.78 11.05 17.13
CA LEU A 675 -0.46 11.17 16.39
C LEU A 675 -0.32 10.56 14.99
N ASN A 676 -1.46 10.22 14.41
CA ASN A 676 -1.57 9.73 13.02
C ASN A 676 -2.14 10.79 12.08
N ARG A 677 -2.99 11.67 12.57
CA ARG A 677 -3.61 12.74 11.83
C ARG A 677 -3.89 13.94 12.70
N ILE A 678 -3.95 15.09 12.07
CA ILE A 678 -4.35 16.36 12.68
C ILE A 678 -5.36 17.08 11.79
N ARG A 679 -6.28 17.83 12.43
CA ARG A 679 -7.23 18.75 11.81
C ARG A 679 -7.33 20.01 12.66
N SER A 680 -7.64 21.16 12.06
CA SER A 680 -7.96 22.39 12.76
C SER A 680 -9.18 23.07 12.18
N ASP A 681 -10.04 23.61 13.04
CA ASP A 681 -11.14 24.49 12.69
C ASP A 681 -10.89 25.96 13.05
N GLY A 682 -9.67 26.28 13.53
CA GLY A 682 -9.28 27.60 14.04
C GLY A 682 -9.62 27.83 15.50
N THR A 683 -10.45 26.99 16.12
CA THR A 683 -10.74 26.97 17.55
C THR A 683 -10.00 25.85 18.24
N TRP A 684 -10.05 24.67 17.64
CA TRP A 684 -9.43 23.45 18.11
C TRP A 684 -8.46 22.88 17.09
N LEU A 685 -7.26 22.54 17.53
CA LEU A 685 -6.37 21.60 16.84
C LEU A 685 -6.65 20.22 17.43
N ILE A 686 -7.14 19.30 16.59
CA ILE A 686 -7.50 17.94 17.00
C ILE A 686 -6.53 16.95 16.39
N GLY A 687 -6.09 15.96 17.17
CA GLY A 687 -5.24 14.88 16.70
C GLY A 687 -5.75 13.51 17.09
N THR A 688 -5.63 12.54 16.19
CA THR A 688 -5.94 11.13 16.44
C THR A 688 -4.69 10.36 16.85
N SER A 689 -4.79 9.53 17.89
CA SER A 689 -3.78 8.56 18.29
C SER A 689 -4.33 7.16 18.08
N GLN A 690 -3.66 6.36 17.26
CA GLN A 690 -4.10 5.01 16.89
C GLN A 690 -3.47 3.93 17.77
N TYR A 691 -2.29 4.21 18.32
CA TYR A 691 -1.46 3.25 19.03
C TYR A 691 -1.66 3.41 20.54
N THR A 692 -1.44 2.36 21.30
CA THR A 692 -1.48 2.39 22.77
C THR A 692 -2.63 3.23 23.36
N ASN A 693 -3.80 2.67 23.44
CA ASN A 693 -4.98 3.40 23.90
C ASN A 693 -5.53 4.39 22.85
N PRO A 694 -6.25 3.94 21.82
CA PRO A 694 -6.82 4.83 20.81
C PRO A 694 -7.62 5.96 21.45
N HIS A 695 -7.27 7.21 21.15
CA HIS A 695 -7.89 8.39 21.74
C HIS A 695 -7.74 9.61 20.83
N ILE A 696 -8.48 10.65 21.14
CA ILE A 696 -8.40 11.93 20.45
C ILE A 696 -7.80 12.95 21.42
N LEU A 697 -6.82 13.70 20.94
CA LEU A 697 -6.22 14.82 21.66
C LEU A 697 -6.71 16.15 21.08
N ALA A 698 -6.90 17.14 21.94
CA ALA A 698 -7.33 18.47 21.56
C ALA A 698 -6.49 19.56 22.21
N TRP A 699 -6.15 20.57 21.41
CA TRP A 699 -5.51 21.81 21.86
C TRP A 699 -6.38 22.98 21.46
N ALA A 700 -6.62 23.91 22.38
CA ALA A 700 -7.23 25.17 22.04
C ALA A 700 -6.24 26.01 21.21
N VAL A 701 -6.61 26.41 20.00
CA VAL A 701 -5.75 27.15 19.06
C VAL A 701 -5.26 28.47 19.68
N SER A 702 -6.07 29.08 20.54
CA SER A 702 -5.72 30.33 21.24
C SER A 702 -4.55 30.22 22.22
N THR A 703 -4.22 29.00 22.67
CA THR A 703 -3.17 28.73 23.67
C THR A 703 -1.95 28.00 23.11
N LEU A 704 -1.90 27.80 21.78
CA LEU A 704 -0.79 27.10 21.15
C LEU A 704 0.53 27.84 21.32
N SER A 705 1.55 27.09 21.67
CA SER A 705 2.93 27.56 21.86
C SER A 705 3.89 26.37 21.82
N GLN A 706 5.19 26.61 21.97
CA GLN A 706 6.19 25.55 22.03
C GLN A 706 5.82 24.51 23.11
N ASN A 707 5.64 23.26 22.66
CA ASN A 707 5.21 22.13 23.51
C ASN A 707 3.94 22.39 24.32
N ALA A 708 2.96 23.07 23.72
CA ALA A 708 1.68 23.36 24.35
C ALA A 708 1.06 22.08 24.93
N ALA A 709 0.59 22.17 26.17
CA ALA A 709 -0.11 21.07 26.82
C ALA A 709 -1.44 20.78 26.14
N VAL A 710 -1.86 19.53 26.13
CA VAL A 710 -3.16 19.10 25.65
C VAL A 710 -4.25 19.78 26.48
N SER A 711 -5.21 20.42 25.83
CA SER A 711 -6.35 21.09 26.49
C SER A 711 -7.42 20.09 26.93
N GLY A 712 -7.50 18.93 26.27
CA GLY A 712 -8.42 17.86 26.61
C GLY A 712 -8.22 16.64 25.72
N SER A 713 -8.86 15.53 26.12
CA SER A 713 -8.82 14.29 25.34
C SER A 713 -10.16 13.57 25.39
N VAL A 714 -10.51 12.89 24.31
CA VAL A 714 -11.61 11.93 24.32
C VAL A 714 -11.01 10.56 24.60
N SER A 715 -11.25 10.08 25.81
CA SER A 715 -10.81 8.79 26.32
C SER A 715 -11.99 8.13 27.05
N GLY A 716 -11.97 6.82 27.23
CA GLY A 716 -13.09 6.09 27.89
C GLY A 716 -14.21 5.68 26.95
N VAL A 717 -14.11 6.00 25.67
CA VAL A 717 -14.93 5.45 24.60
C VAL A 717 -14.08 4.45 23.83
N ALA A 718 -14.55 3.21 23.70
CA ALA A 718 -13.82 2.20 22.94
C ALA A 718 -13.77 2.62 21.47
N MET A 719 -12.55 2.82 20.97
CA MET A 719 -12.24 3.12 19.58
C MET A 719 -11.17 2.15 19.10
N ASN A 720 -11.17 1.84 17.82
CA ASN A 720 -10.14 1.01 17.22
C ASN A 720 -9.59 1.68 15.95
N LEU A 721 -8.32 2.10 16.02
CA LEU A 721 -7.61 2.80 14.95
C LEU A 721 -8.38 4.05 14.43
N PRO A 722 -8.71 5.03 15.27
CA PRO A 722 -9.35 6.25 14.77
C PRO A 722 -8.41 6.96 13.79
N ALA A 723 -8.77 6.95 12.50
CA ALA A 723 -7.90 7.49 11.45
C ALA A 723 -8.05 9.00 11.27
N ASP A 724 -9.23 9.57 11.55
CA ASP A 724 -9.46 10.99 11.40
C ASP A 724 -10.44 11.51 12.46
N ALA A 725 -10.30 12.77 12.85
CA ALA A 725 -11.24 13.45 13.72
C ALA A 725 -11.39 14.90 13.24
N LEU A 726 -12.63 15.35 13.13
CA LEU A 726 -12.99 16.66 12.58
C LEU A 726 -13.92 17.40 13.53
N VAL A 727 -13.61 18.66 13.81
CA VAL A 727 -14.56 19.58 14.45
C VAL A 727 -15.20 20.45 13.37
N SER A 728 -16.52 20.54 13.39
CA SER A 728 -17.28 21.44 12.52
C SER A 728 -18.51 21.95 13.26
N ASN A 729 -18.71 23.26 13.30
CA ASN A 729 -19.80 23.89 14.03
C ASN A 729 -19.95 23.38 15.48
N ASN A 730 -18.84 23.23 16.19
CA ASN A 730 -18.77 22.68 17.55
C ASN A 730 -19.13 21.19 17.69
N ALA A 731 -19.48 20.48 16.63
CA ALA A 731 -19.63 19.03 16.66
C ALA A 731 -18.29 18.34 16.37
N LEU A 732 -18.03 17.24 17.09
CA LEU A 732 -16.87 16.38 16.85
C LEU A 732 -17.32 15.11 16.13
N PHE A 733 -16.67 14.82 15.01
CA PHE A 733 -16.83 13.59 14.25
C PHE A 733 -15.53 12.80 14.33
N VAL A 734 -15.60 11.50 14.56
CA VAL A 734 -14.42 10.61 14.61
C VAL A 734 -14.63 9.40 13.72
N ALA A 735 -13.72 9.21 12.76
CA ALA A 735 -13.65 8.01 11.94
C ALA A 735 -13.04 6.88 12.77
N ASP A 736 -13.85 6.03 13.35
CA ASP A 736 -13.48 4.85 14.13
C ASP A 736 -13.25 3.67 13.19
N THR A 737 -12.09 3.69 12.54
CA THR A 737 -11.77 2.99 11.29
C THR A 737 -11.96 1.48 11.38
N SER A 738 -11.31 0.81 12.34
CA SER A 738 -11.41 -0.65 12.46
C SER A 738 -12.74 -1.11 13.07
N PHE A 739 -13.47 -0.22 13.68
CA PHE A 739 -14.87 -0.49 14.09
C PHE A 739 -15.89 -0.07 13.02
N ASN A 740 -15.41 0.34 11.82
CA ASN A 740 -16.26 0.57 10.65
C ASN A 740 -17.45 1.50 10.92
N ARG A 741 -17.23 2.60 11.65
CA ARG A 741 -18.26 3.57 12.04
C ARG A 741 -17.70 4.96 12.19
N ILE A 742 -18.58 5.95 12.22
CA ILE A 742 -18.26 7.32 12.60
C ILE A 742 -18.96 7.63 13.93
N LEU A 743 -18.21 8.08 14.92
CA LEU A 743 -18.75 8.56 16.18
C LEU A 743 -19.01 10.06 16.08
N VAL A 744 -20.11 10.52 16.69
CA VAL A 744 -20.56 11.92 16.63
C VAL A 744 -20.85 12.45 18.03
N TRP A 745 -20.26 13.59 18.37
CA TRP A 745 -20.64 14.40 19.51
C TRP A 745 -21.13 15.76 19.01
N ASN A 746 -22.30 16.20 19.46
CA ASN A 746 -22.84 17.52 19.08
C ASN A 746 -22.07 18.69 19.72
N SER A 747 -21.24 18.40 20.71
CA SER A 747 -20.37 19.36 21.38
C SER A 747 -18.98 18.79 21.62
N VAL A 748 -17.96 19.40 21.04
CA VAL A 748 -16.57 19.05 21.30
C VAL A 748 -16.23 19.19 22.79
N THR A 749 -16.74 20.20 23.44
CA THR A 749 -16.51 20.41 24.89
C THR A 749 -17.08 19.28 25.73
N SER A 750 -18.27 18.78 25.37
CA SER A 750 -18.88 17.62 26.05
C SER A 750 -18.07 16.35 25.81
N ALA A 751 -17.58 16.13 24.59
CA ALA A 751 -16.69 15.04 24.27
C ALA A 751 -15.41 15.04 25.12
N LEU A 752 -14.77 16.22 25.22
CA LEU A 752 -13.54 16.41 26.02
C LEU A 752 -13.81 16.31 27.54
N ALA A 753 -15.04 16.54 27.99
CA ALA A 753 -15.47 16.33 29.37
C ALA A 753 -15.83 14.87 29.69
N GLY A 754 -15.69 13.96 28.70
CA GLY A 754 -15.89 12.51 28.86
C GLY A 754 -17.32 12.03 28.61
N SER A 755 -18.17 12.82 27.93
CA SER A 755 -19.50 12.33 27.53
C SER A 755 -19.37 11.23 26.46
N PHE A 756 -20.34 10.33 26.42
CA PHE A 756 -20.48 9.37 25.32
C PHE A 756 -20.88 10.08 24.02
N PRO A 757 -20.62 9.45 22.84
CA PRO A 757 -21.12 9.96 21.57
C PRO A 757 -22.64 10.11 21.57
N ASP A 758 -23.14 11.18 20.98
CA ASP A 758 -24.58 11.42 20.81
C ASP A 758 -25.15 10.52 19.69
N ALA A 759 -24.31 10.11 18.75
CA ALA A 759 -24.71 9.27 17.62
C ALA A 759 -23.52 8.47 17.06
N TYR A 760 -23.84 7.47 16.25
CA TYR A 760 -22.91 6.81 15.35
C TYR A 760 -23.51 6.72 13.94
N LEU A 761 -22.65 6.62 12.92
CA LEU A 761 -23.06 6.54 11.52
C LEU A 761 -22.35 5.37 10.83
N GLY A 762 -23.01 4.78 9.84
CA GLY A 762 -22.40 3.84 8.92
C GLY A 762 -22.18 2.43 9.46
N ALA A 763 -22.77 2.08 10.61
CA ALA A 763 -22.80 0.72 11.15
C ALA A 763 -24.24 0.29 11.42
N ALA A 764 -24.55 -0.99 11.32
CA ALA A 764 -25.90 -1.52 11.55
C ALA A 764 -26.36 -1.35 13.00
N SER A 765 -25.43 -1.34 13.96
CA SER A 765 -25.68 -1.10 15.38
C SER A 765 -24.46 -0.48 16.03
N SER A 766 -24.59 0.04 17.25
CA SER A 766 -23.48 0.58 18.04
C SER A 766 -22.40 -0.46 18.39
N THR A 767 -22.74 -1.73 18.30
CA THR A 767 -21.87 -2.87 18.61
C THR A 767 -21.43 -3.64 17.37
N ASP A 768 -21.99 -3.34 16.19
CA ASP A 768 -21.54 -3.95 14.94
C ASP A 768 -20.24 -3.29 14.47
N THR A 769 -19.17 -4.07 14.46
CA THR A 769 -17.83 -3.63 14.07
C THR A 769 -17.34 -4.32 12.81
N ARG A 770 -18.17 -5.13 12.18
CA ARG A 770 -17.78 -5.90 10.99
C ARG A 770 -17.55 -5.00 9.78
N PRO A 771 -16.51 -5.22 9.01
CA PRO A 771 -16.29 -4.50 7.76
C PRO A 771 -17.32 -4.95 6.72
N THR A 772 -18.27 -4.08 6.37
CA THR A 772 -19.30 -4.36 5.37
C THR A 772 -19.24 -3.32 4.25
N HIS A 773 -19.20 -3.79 3.03
CA HIS A 773 -19.24 -2.94 1.85
C HIS A 773 -20.67 -2.92 1.28
N SER A 774 -21.52 -2.06 1.84
CA SER A 774 -22.95 -1.99 1.52
C SER A 774 -23.41 -0.55 1.22
N ALA A 775 -24.66 -0.41 0.84
CA ALA A 775 -25.29 0.90 0.68
C ALA A 775 -25.55 1.61 2.02
N THR A 776 -25.61 0.88 3.10
CA THR A 776 -26.07 1.35 4.40
C THR A 776 -24.96 1.45 5.45
N GLU A 777 -23.78 0.92 5.16
CA GLU A 777 -22.68 0.83 6.10
C GLU A 777 -21.40 1.39 5.49
N VAL A 778 -20.48 1.83 6.33
CA VAL A 778 -19.14 2.26 5.92
C VAL A 778 -18.11 1.18 6.17
N ARG A 779 -17.06 1.18 5.35
CA ARG A 779 -15.93 0.26 5.46
C ARG A 779 -14.64 1.03 5.61
N TYR A 780 -13.94 0.83 6.73
CA TYR A 780 -12.69 1.50 7.04
C TYR A 780 -12.74 3.02 6.79
N PRO A 781 -13.65 3.78 7.42
CA PRO A 781 -13.70 5.23 7.27
C PRO A 781 -12.37 5.83 7.73
N ALA A 782 -11.75 6.69 6.90
CA ALA A 782 -10.40 7.17 7.13
C ALA A 782 -10.21 8.67 6.92
N SER A 783 -11.17 9.35 6.32
CA SER A 783 -11.16 10.80 6.24
C SER A 783 -12.56 11.38 6.39
N LEU A 784 -12.64 12.55 7.01
CA LEU A 784 -13.88 13.26 7.30
C LEU A 784 -13.80 14.69 6.77
N TRP A 785 -14.90 15.18 6.19
CA TRP A 785 -15.02 16.56 5.76
C TRP A 785 -16.48 17.03 5.75
N VAL A 786 -16.76 18.22 6.26
CA VAL A 786 -18.10 18.80 6.22
C VAL A 786 -18.20 19.87 5.15
N ALA A 787 -19.13 19.71 4.23
CA ALA A 787 -19.42 20.71 3.19
C ALA A 787 -20.84 20.56 2.64
N ASN A 788 -21.48 21.66 2.29
CA ASN A 788 -22.78 21.72 1.63
C ASN A 788 -23.89 20.93 2.36
N GLY A 789 -23.90 20.94 3.70
CA GLY A 789 -24.88 20.21 4.49
C GLY A 789 -24.64 18.69 4.58
N PHE A 790 -23.45 18.23 4.17
CA PHE A 790 -23.08 16.83 4.25
C PHE A 790 -21.78 16.63 5.03
N LEU A 791 -21.71 15.51 5.76
CA LEU A 791 -20.47 14.89 6.18
C LEU A 791 -20.00 13.95 5.07
N TRP A 792 -18.87 14.28 4.47
CA TRP A 792 -18.19 13.45 3.49
C TRP A 792 -17.21 12.52 4.20
N VAL A 793 -17.24 11.24 3.87
CA VAL A 793 -16.44 10.18 4.49
C VAL A 793 -15.67 9.44 3.41
N GLY A 794 -14.35 9.50 3.48
CA GLY A 794 -13.48 8.70 2.64
C GLY A 794 -13.24 7.33 3.27
N GLU A 795 -13.47 6.26 2.53
CA GLU A 795 -13.19 4.89 2.93
C GLU A 795 -11.83 4.45 2.36
N ARG A 796 -10.96 3.94 3.22
CA ARG A 796 -9.64 3.43 2.82
C ARG A 796 -9.66 1.92 2.65
N LYS A 797 -8.58 1.36 2.07
CA LYS A 797 -8.35 -0.09 1.96
C LYS A 797 -9.60 -0.81 1.46
N PHE A 798 -9.74 -1.41 0.44
CA PHE A 798 -10.90 -2.20 -0.02
C PHE A 798 -12.29 -1.52 0.03
N GLY A 799 -12.41 -0.32 0.58
CA GLY A 799 -13.61 0.52 0.47
C GLY A 799 -13.56 1.34 -0.80
N HIS A 800 -12.47 2.08 -0.98
CA HIS A 800 -12.15 2.89 -2.16
C HIS A 800 -13.30 3.77 -2.66
N ARG A 801 -14.09 4.29 -1.75
CA ARG A 801 -15.22 5.16 -2.10
C ARG A 801 -15.31 6.36 -1.17
N VAL A 802 -16.03 7.35 -1.60
CA VAL A 802 -16.41 8.49 -0.78
C VAL A 802 -17.92 8.50 -0.66
N VAL A 803 -18.42 8.41 0.55
CA VAL A 803 -19.85 8.48 0.86
C VAL A 803 -20.18 9.78 1.56
N ARG A 804 -21.43 10.19 1.57
CA ARG A 804 -21.89 11.37 2.29
C ARG A 804 -23.11 11.08 3.13
N PHE A 805 -23.17 11.70 4.30
CA PHE A 805 -24.30 11.67 5.21
C PHE A 805 -24.91 13.07 5.27
N ALA A 806 -26.22 13.17 5.13
CA ALA A 806 -26.91 14.46 5.29
C ALA A 806 -26.83 14.93 6.74
N LEU A 807 -26.40 16.17 6.93
CA LEU A 807 -26.42 16.82 8.23
C LEU A 807 -27.71 17.65 8.36
N THR A 808 -28.28 17.66 9.56
CA THR A 808 -29.37 18.62 9.86
C THR A 808 -28.77 20.01 10.03
N PRO A 809 -29.45 21.06 9.55
CA PRO A 809 -29.00 22.45 9.68
C PRO A 809 -28.77 22.90 11.13
#